data_f4cb2eeeae3e3ce123684e6c46ae6d0a
#
_entry.id   f4cb2eeeae3e3ce123684e6c46ae6d0a
#
_cell.length_a   1.000
_cell.length_b   1.000
_cell.length_c   1.000
_cell.angle_alpha   90.00
_cell.angle_beta   90.00
_cell.angle_gamma   90.00
#
_symmetry.space_group_name_H-M   'P 1'
#
loop_
_entity.id
_entity.type
_entity.pdbx_description
1 polymer ?
#
loop_
_entity_poly.entity_id
_entity_poly.type
_entity_poly.pdbx_seq_one_letter_code
_entity_poly.pdbx_strand_id
1 'polypeptide(L)'
;MNLGGEGVVSNEEVLNTDILRARIMNVEYQNLTIGEIKREIKRIYIEETGKEPPAHIAIYRSDDFKDFRHIDSGFDGTAIHFYDEEKGINQAYIITRGSEASEKDTWKPLDWFYNTFGIFVGQDKSQYRDAMHFDEIVTKKIDEDLEKNKCDKKVKLKKIGLGHSLGGNLIATIQLTTKEYEQVYVINDAPPSYYQLAKIDVDFWYDLAERFNLNPLNYNSIYTLPPSELKAFAEEYYKKQIDERSIHHLTAQEDLLYAVSGVRGFIDIGSRRVIDTNKDFTSIKDLVSKISDKDVRAIQVYLSQYSDVYNEKGFDGIVQAMTGVDIAFIESLQGYDSMDYVWHAGDIVSKANHMLDDMKVKIPELMKNVAILYKNLDPIFSVFVELGYVTPEEKKTVLSEVKGIEKDVASIQQLLRKTWNWRMAIPFLTPLVTDDILQWKASIEVLFQIRDKVLDILKRLQIIQENTANLQKAITMSVDAHTLNEVITALARSKGRTYDEYGNLIFIKKVGEHEIRMNLSSAVRIYQKGLQILEEKEAVLHEMKQRYFDEYVEDFEMQKRKLMKKIEDMEQNPWAYQHLLGHFTYDADQVYVLRRIDVHEFIPPLDPMIPHIFETMFSYYELEISKGKELIATIKKSFEEFFEQDQNVSKIFDLRYG
;
A
#
# COMPACT_ATOMS: atom_id res chain seq x y z
N MET A 1 49.21 28.52 0.54
CA MET A 1 48.55 27.60 -0.37
C MET A 1 47.42 26.97 0.40
N ASN A 2 46.25 27.56 0.27
CA ASN A 2 45.00 27.03 0.82
C ASN A 2 44.47 25.99 -0.17
N LEU A 3 44.45 24.76 0.22
CA LEU A 3 43.64 23.74 -0.42
C LEU A 3 42.40 23.59 0.41
N GLY A 4 41.33 24.33 0.03
CA GLY A 4 39.99 24.08 0.48
C GLY A 4 39.55 22.72 -0.06
N GLY A 5 39.43 21.74 0.84
CA GLY A 5 38.73 20.54 0.53
C GLY A 5 37.23 20.87 0.42
N GLU A 6 36.75 20.98 -0.82
CA GLU A 6 35.30 20.83 -1.07
C GLU A 6 34.89 19.45 -0.55
N GLY A 7 34.11 19.45 0.51
CA GLY A 7 33.51 18.24 1.03
C GLY A 7 32.72 17.59 -0.11
N VAL A 8 33.12 16.40 -0.49
CA VAL A 8 32.37 15.54 -1.40
C VAL A 8 31.04 15.30 -0.71
N VAL A 9 30.00 15.99 -1.15
CA VAL A 9 28.60 15.73 -0.76
C VAL A 9 28.36 14.27 -1.14
N SER A 10 28.20 13.40 -0.15
CA SER A 10 27.94 11.98 -0.41
C SER A 10 26.56 11.88 -1.05
N ASN A 11 26.54 11.56 -2.33
CA ASN A 11 25.32 11.39 -3.14
C ASN A 11 24.62 10.05 -2.84
N GLU A 12 24.96 9.42 -1.72
CA GLU A 12 24.45 8.12 -1.31
C GLU A 12 23.00 8.21 -0.82
N GLU A 13 22.20 7.27 -1.26
CA GLU A 13 20.83 7.14 -0.80
C GLU A 13 20.79 6.69 0.65
N VAL A 14 19.93 7.30 1.45
CA VAL A 14 19.73 6.92 2.85
C VAL A 14 19.23 5.47 2.92
N LEU A 15 18.27 5.09 2.05
CA LEU A 15 17.80 3.71 1.93
C LEU A 15 18.57 2.98 0.83
N ASN A 16 19.81 2.61 1.10
CA ASN A 16 20.79 2.15 0.12
C ASN A 16 20.82 0.63 -0.15
N THR A 17 19.99 -0.18 0.51
CA THR A 17 19.92 -1.63 0.30
C THR A 17 18.51 -2.13 0.05
N ASP A 18 18.38 -3.21 -0.73
CA ASP A 18 17.07 -3.80 -1.05
C ASP A 18 16.31 -4.26 0.21
N ILE A 19 17.00 -4.85 1.18
CA ILE A 19 16.35 -5.29 2.43
C ILE A 19 15.84 -4.10 3.26
N LEU A 20 16.59 -3.00 3.29
CA LEU A 20 16.17 -1.79 3.99
C LEU A 20 14.94 -1.17 3.33
N ARG A 21 14.93 -1.08 1.98
CA ARG A 21 13.77 -0.61 1.21
C ARG A 21 12.56 -1.53 1.41
N ALA A 22 12.74 -2.84 1.30
CA ALA A 22 11.67 -3.82 1.48
C ALA A 22 11.04 -3.75 2.87
N ARG A 23 11.86 -3.70 3.93
CA ARG A 23 11.37 -3.60 5.31
C ARG A 23 10.65 -2.29 5.57
N ILE A 24 11.12 -1.17 5.01
CA ILE A 24 10.45 0.13 5.17
C ILE A 24 9.14 0.16 4.38
N MET A 25 9.09 -0.38 3.16
CA MET A 25 7.81 -0.54 2.45
C MET A 25 6.83 -1.41 3.24
N ASN A 26 7.30 -2.46 3.91
CA ASN A 26 6.43 -3.33 4.72
C ASN A 26 5.81 -2.63 5.94
N VAL A 27 6.39 -1.51 6.42
CA VAL A 27 5.79 -0.70 7.50
C VAL A 27 4.45 -0.08 7.06
N GLU A 28 4.31 0.25 5.77
CA GLU A 28 3.08 0.84 5.22
C GLU A 28 1.87 -0.10 5.26
N TYR A 29 2.10 -1.40 5.27
CA TYR A 29 1.03 -2.39 5.38
C TYR A 29 0.56 -2.62 6.84
N GLN A 30 1.20 -1.92 7.80
CA GLN A 30 0.82 -1.96 9.21
C GLN A 30 0.01 -0.71 9.54
N ASN A 31 -1.13 -0.87 10.21
CA ASN A 31 -1.98 0.24 10.65
C ASN A 31 -1.32 1.02 11.81
N LEU A 32 -0.25 1.76 11.52
CA LEU A 32 0.54 2.51 12.49
C LEU A 32 0.24 4.01 12.41
N THR A 33 0.37 4.69 13.53
CA THR A 33 0.38 6.15 13.59
C THR A 33 1.71 6.70 13.03
N ILE A 34 1.74 7.96 12.57
CA ILE A 34 2.96 8.63 12.08
C ILE A 34 4.13 8.50 13.08
N GLY A 35 3.86 8.65 14.38
CA GLY A 35 4.87 8.50 15.41
C GLY A 35 5.42 7.08 15.52
N GLU A 36 4.59 6.07 15.31
CA GLU A 36 4.99 4.65 15.28
C GLU A 36 5.77 4.33 14.03
N ILE A 37 5.32 4.78 12.85
CA ILE A 37 6.04 4.63 11.58
C ILE A 37 7.47 5.21 11.72
N LYS A 38 7.60 6.42 12.27
CA LYS A 38 8.90 7.06 12.49
C LYS A 38 9.81 6.23 13.40
N ARG A 39 9.26 5.63 14.47
CA ARG A 39 10.03 4.74 15.36
C ARG A 39 10.44 3.44 14.66
N GLU A 40 9.53 2.84 13.89
CA GLU A 40 9.81 1.62 13.14
C GLU A 40 10.87 1.85 12.04
N ILE A 41 10.82 2.96 11.31
CA ILE A 41 11.87 3.33 10.34
C ILE A 41 13.24 3.45 11.04
N LYS A 42 13.30 4.15 12.18
CA LYS A 42 14.55 4.24 12.95
C LYS A 42 15.02 2.86 13.43
N ARG A 43 14.11 2.03 13.94
CA ARG A 43 14.43 0.67 14.38
C ARG A 43 15.01 -0.16 13.23
N ILE A 44 14.31 -0.20 12.09
CA ILE A 44 14.72 -0.96 10.92
C ILE A 44 16.09 -0.48 10.43
N TYR A 45 16.31 0.83 10.38
CA TYR A 45 17.58 1.40 9.96
C TYR A 45 18.74 0.97 10.87
N ILE A 46 18.54 1.03 12.19
CA ILE A 46 19.54 0.55 13.19
C ILE A 46 19.81 -0.95 13.02
N GLU A 47 18.78 -1.76 12.85
CA GLU A 47 18.91 -3.21 12.68
C GLU A 47 19.65 -3.59 11.40
N GLU A 48 19.50 -2.84 10.32
CA GLU A 48 20.15 -3.14 9.05
C GLU A 48 21.55 -2.53 8.92
N THR A 49 21.81 -1.39 9.56
CA THR A 49 23.05 -0.63 9.39
C THR A 49 23.92 -0.56 10.64
N GLY A 50 23.39 -0.88 11.82
CA GLY A 50 24.04 -0.69 13.11
C GLY A 50 24.12 0.77 13.57
N LYS A 51 23.53 1.71 12.84
CA LYS A 51 23.62 3.16 13.09
C LYS A 51 22.26 3.82 13.08
N GLU A 52 22.13 4.95 13.76
CA GLU A 52 20.95 5.82 13.63
C GLU A 52 20.83 6.37 12.20
N PRO A 53 19.60 6.63 11.72
CA PRO A 53 19.42 7.34 10.46
C PRO A 53 20.22 8.64 10.42
N PRO A 54 20.89 8.95 9.30
CA PRO A 54 21.81 10.07 9.22
C PRO A 54 21.12 11.45 9.18
N ALA A 55 19.77 11.50 9.20
CA ALA A 55 18.99 12.71 8.96
C ALA A 55 17.73 12.76 9.80
N HIS A 56 17.12 13.94 9.92
CA HIS A 56 15.76 14.09 10.43
C HIS A 56 14.76 13.40 9.51
N ILE A 57 13.70 12.83 10.12
CA ILE A 57 12.65 12.12 9.39
C ILE A 57 11.33 12.89 9.52
N ALA A 58 10.74 13.24 8.38
CA ALA A 58 9.35 13.68 8.28
C ALA A 58 8.54 12.66 7.48
N ILE A 59 7.25 12.52 7.78
CA ILE A 59 6.35 11.55 7.15
C ILE A 59 5.09 12.28 6.75
N TYR A 60 4.63 12.03 5.53
CA TYR A 60 3.43 12.59 4.93
C TYR A 60 2.59 11.44 4.37
N ARG A 61 1.33 11.34 4.75
CA ARG A 61 0.41 10.30 4.28
C ARG A 61 -0.72 10.91 3.47
N SER A 62 -1.24 10.16 2.50
CA SER A 62 -2.41 10.58 1.72
C SER A 62 -3.60 10.93 2.62
N ASP A 63 -3.87 10.17 3.67
CA ASP A 63 -4.95 10.39 4.64
C ASP A 63 -4.87 11.73 5.41
N ASP A 64 -3.68 12.32 5.53
CA ASP A 64 -3.48 13.59 6.22
C ASP A 64 -3.92 14.79 5.39
N PHE A 65 -4.04 14.64 4.09
CA PHE A 65 -4.44 15.68 3.17
C PHE A 65 -5.95 15.67 2.91
N LYS A 66 -6.58 16.85 2.98
CA LYS A 66 -8.03 17.00 2.79
C LYS A 66 -8.50 16.54 1.41
N ASP A 67 -7.65 16.69 0.40
CA ASP A 67 -7.94 16.38 -0.99
C ASP A 67 -8.09 14.87 -1.23
N PHE A 68 -7.54 14.03 -0.33
CA PHE A 68 -7.64 12.57 -0.41
C PHE A 68 -8.72 11.93 0.46
N ARG A 69 -9.42 12.70 1.31
CA ARG A 69 -10.42 12.15 2.25
C ARG A 69 -11.68 11.57 1.62
N HIS A 70 -11.90 11.80 0.32
CA HIS A 70 -13.11 11.40 -0.40
C HIS A 70 -12.79 10.76 -1.76
N ILE A 71 -11.61 10.15 -1.89
CA ILE A 71 -11.19 9.51 -3.13
C ILE A 71 -11.64 8.06 -3.13
N ASP A 72 -12.50 7.71 -4.09
CA ASP A 72 -13.03 6.33 -4.26
C ASP A 72 -12.06 5.41 -5.02
N SER A 73 -10.85 5.89 -5.39
CA SER A 73 -9.89 5.10 -6.19
C SER A 73 -9.19 3.99 -5.39
N GLY A 74 -9.24 4.05 -4.06
CA GLY A 74 -8.48 3.15 -3.20
C GLY A 74 -6.97 3.41 -3.19
N PHE A 75 -6.52 4.59 -3.66
CA PHE A 75 -5.12 4.99 -3.58
C PHE A 75 -4.70 5.26 -2.15
N ASP A 76 -3.54 4.71 -1.76
CA ASP A 76 -2.87 5.00 -0.50
C ASP A 76 -1.38 5.27 -0.78
N GLY A 77 -0.86 6.35 -0.21
CA GLY A 77 0.51 6.79 -0.42
C GLY A 77 1.13 7.37 0.84
N THR A 78 2.42 7.11 1.02
CA THR A 78 3.23 7.68 2.09
C THR A 78 4.53 8.21 1.52
N ALA A 79 4.96 9.37 2.00
CA ALA A 79 6.27 9.92 1.71
C ALA A 79 7.12 10.02 2.97
N ILE A 80 8.36 9.56 2.89
CA ILE A 80 9.35 9.65 3.95
C ILE A 80 10.43 10.61 3.49
N HIS A 81 10.54 11.74 4.18
CA HIS A 81 11.53 12.76 3.87
C HIS A 81 12.67 12.73 4.89
N PHE A 82 13.88 12.52 4.39
CA PHE A 82 15.12 12.62 5.15
C PHE A 82 15.81 13.94 4.85
N TYR A 83 16.08 14.74 5.89
CA TYR A 83 16.72 16.03 5.74
C TYR A 83 17.83 16.22 6.79
N ASP A 84 19.04 16.58 6.32
CA ASP A 84 20.15 17.02 7.14
C ASP A 84 21.04 17.97 6.29
N GLU A 85 20.98 19.25 6.61
CA GLU A 85 21.69 20.29 5.86
C GLU A 85 23.22 20.13 5.95
N GLU A 86 23.73 19.81 7.15
CA GLU A 86 25.16 19.69 7.39
C GLU A 86 25.76 18.51 6.62
N LYS A 87 24.99 17.43 6.44
CA LYS A 87 25.40 16.25 5.67
C LYS A 87 25.00 16.31 4.21
N GLY A 88 24.33 17.38 3.78
CA GLY A 88 23.84 17.53 2.41
C GLY A 88 22.75 16.53 2.02
N ILE A 89 21.92 16.10 2.96
CA ILE A 89 20.85 15.12 2.73
C ILE A 89 19.53 15.87 2.55
N ASN A 90 18.88 15.69 1.40
CA ASN A 90 17.50 16.12 1.13
C ASN A 90 16.85 15.12 0.19
N GLN A 91 16.27 14.03 0.75
CA GLN A 91 15.78 12.88 0.00
C GLN A 91 14.34 12.55 0.40
N ALA A 92 13.44 12.48 -0.57
CA ALA A 92 12.06 12.06 -0.37
C ALA A 92 11.83 10.69 -1.04
N TYR A 93 11.39 9.72 -0.25
CA TYR A 93 10.98 8.41 -0.73
C TYR A 93 9.46 8.37 -0.82
N ILE A 94 8.95 8.32 -2.03
CA ILE A 94 7.52 8.27 -2.31
C ILE A 94 7.12 6.80 -2.44
N ILE A 95 6.31 6.34 -1.51
CA ILE A 95 5.83 4.96 -1.44
C ILE A 95 4.37 4.94 -1.85
N THR A 96 4.04 4.19 -2.89
CA THR A 96 2.65 3.93 -3.27
C THR A 96 2.29 2.51 -2.85
N ARG A 97 1.16 2.40 -2.16
CA ARG A 97 0.57 1.13 -1.78
C ARG A 97 -0.41 0.69 -2.86
N GLY A 98 -0.34 -0.57 -3.25
CA GLY A 98 -1.40 -1.19 -4.03
C GLY A 98 -2.63 -1.46 -3.16
N SER A 99 -3.82 -1.49 -3.76
CA SER A 99 -5.00 -2.00 -3.08
C SER A 99 -4.81 -3.48 -2.80
N GLU A 100 -4.37 -3.83 -1.59
CA GLU A 100 -4.45 -5.20 -1.11
C GLU A 100 -5.88 -5.48 -0.65
N ALA A 101 -6.41 -6.63 -1.03
CA ALA A 101 -7.58 -7.17 -0.36
C ALA A 101 -7.26 -7.23 1.15
N SER A 102 -8.11 -6.63 1.98
CA SER A 102 -7.88 -6.56 3.42
C SER A 102 -7.58 -7.98 3.95
N GLU A 103 -6.56 -8.15 4.79
CA GLU A 103 -6.17 -9.42 5.43
C GLU A 103 -7.32 -10.14 6.17
N LYS A 104 -8.50 -9.51 6.28
CA LYS A 104 -9.69 -10.03 6.95
C LYS A 104 -10.62 -10.83 6.06
N ASP A 105 -10.55 -10.65 4.75
CA ASP A 105 -11.32 -11.48 3.84
C ASP A 105 -10.47 -12.71 3.50
N THR A 106 -10.99 -13.88 3.87
CA THR A 106 -10.40 -15.19 3.57
C THR A 106 -9.92 -15.19 2.12
N TRP A 107 -8.62 -15.10 1.98
CA TRP A 107 -7.89 -14.96 0.73
C TRP A 107 -8.33 -16.04 -0.25
N LYS A 108 -8.98 -15.64 -1.33
CA LYS A 108 -9.36 -16.55 -2.42
C LYS A 108 -8.34 -16.36 -3.53
N PRO A 109 -7.57 -17.39 -3.91
CA PRO A 109 -6.60 -17.32 -5.01
C PRO A 109 -7.19 -16.78 -6.31
N LEU A 110 -8.50 -16.98 -6.52
CA LEU A 110 -9.24 -16.45 -7.66
C LEU A 110 -9.39 -14.93 -7.63
N ASP A 111 -9.53 -14.31 -6.45
CA ASP A 111 -9.67 -12.86 -6.31
C ASP A 111 -8.35 -12.14 -6.63
N TRP A 112 -7.24 -12.73 -6.22
CA TRP A 112 -5.92 -12.23 -6.56
C TRP A 112 -5.62 -12.37 -8.07
N PHE A 113 -5.94 -13.52 -8.64
CA PHE A 113 -5.81 -13.77 -10.08
C PHE A 113 -6.64 -12.76 -10.88
N TYR A 114 -7.83 -12.42 -10.40
CA TYR A 114 -8.70 -11.44 -11.02
C TYR A 114 -8.15 -10.01 -10.94
N ASN A 115 -7.65 -9.58 -9.79
CA ASN A 115 -7.01 -8.27 -9.64
C ASN A 115 -5.77 -8.16 -10.54
N THR A 116 -5.00 -9.24 -10.67
CA THR A 116 -3.88 -9.32 -11.62
C THR A 116 -4.38 -9.21 -13.07
N PHE A 117 -5.50 -9.82 -13.42
CA PHE A 117 -6.12 -9.68 -14.73
C PHE A 117 -6.71 -8.28 -14.98
N GLY A 118 -7.22 -7.59 -13.98
CA GLY A 118 -7.67 -6.19 -14.10
C GLY A 118 -6.53 -5.25 -14.51
N ILE A 119 -5.33 -5.47 -13.95
CA ILE A 119 -4.09 -4.81 -14.38
C ILE A 119 -3.78 -5.16 -15.84
N PHE A 120 -3.98 -6.41 -16.24
CA PHE A 120 -3.77 -6.93 -17.61
C PHE A 120 -4.56 -6.16 -18.66
N VAL A 121 -5.70 -5.64 -18.29
CA VAL A 121 -6.62 -4.94 -19.21
C VAL A 121 -6.48 -3.42 -19.19
N GLY A 122 -5.68 -2.88 -18.24
CA GLY A 122 -5.36 -1.46 -18.17
C GLY A 122 -6.57 -0.57 -17.88
N GLN A 123 -7.44 -0.93 -16.94
CA GLN A 123 -8.71 -0.24 -16.79
C GLN A 123 -8.73 0.95 -15.85
N ASP A 124 -7.85 1.05 -14.85
CA ASP A 124 -7.98 2.13 -13.86
C ASP A 124 -6.96 3.26 -14.07
N LYS A 125 -7.50 4.47 -14.39
CA LYS A 125 -6.73 5.72 -14.45
C LYS A 125 -6.78 6.51 -13.15
N SER A 126 -7.72 6.19 -12.26
CA SER A 126 -7.99 7.01 -11.07
C SER A 126 -6.81 6.95 -10.11
N GLN A 127 -6.33 5.77 -9.77
CA GLN A 127 -5.19 5.59 -8.88
C GLN A 127 -3.89 6.25 -9.42
N TYR A 128 -3.64 6.19 -10.73
CA TYR A 128 -2.50 6.88 -11.33
C TYR A 128 -2.57 8.40 -11.13
N ARG A 129 -3.74 9.00 -11.38
CA ARG A 129 -3.94 10.44 -11.19
C ARG A 129 -3.77 10.84 -9.73
N ASP A 130 -4.28 10.03 -8.82
CA ASP A 130 -4.18 10.29 -7.39
C ASP A 130 -2.73 10.14 -6.90
N ALA A 131 -1.99 9.16 -7.42
CA ALA A 131 -0.56 9.01 -7.13
C ALA A 131 0.26 10.21 -7.61
N MET A 132 -0.01 10.71 -8.81
CA MET A 132 0.60 11.94 -9.34
C MET A 132 0.27 13.15 -8.48
N HIS A 133 -0.99 13.32 -8.13
CA HIS A 133 -1.45 14.43 -7.29
C HIS A 133 -0.85 14.37 -5.88
N PHE A 134 -0.73 13.17 -5.31
CA PHE A 134 -0.05 12.96 -4.04
C PHE A 134 1.42 13.42 -4.09
N ASP A 135 2.14 13.01 -5.14
CA ASP A 135 3.55 13.41 -5.33
C ASP A 135 3.72 14.94 -5.41
N GLU A 136 2.83 15.62 -6.14
CA GLU A 136 2.84 17.08 -6.24
C GLU A 136 2.59 17.76 -4.89
N ILE A 137 1.55 17.31 -4.15
CA ILE A 137 1.20 17.88 -2.84
C ILE A 137 2.33 17.67 -1.84
N VAL A 138 2.89 16.46 -1.79
CA VAL A 138 3.99 16.14 -0.87
C VAL A 138 5.23 16.97 -1.19
N THR A 139 5.59 17.10 -2.46
CA THR A 139 6.73 17.91 -2.88
C THR A 139 6.58 19.36 -2.41
N LYS A 140 5.40 19.96 -2.64
CA LYS A 140 5.08 21.29 -2.15
C LYS A 140 5.13 21.40 -0.62
N LYS A 141 4.61 20.38 0.08
CA LYS A 141 4.60 20.35 1.54
C LYS A 141 6.00 20.26 2.14
N ILE A 142 6.88 19.48 1.54
CA ILE A 142 8.29 19.41 1.93
C ILE A 142 8.93 20.80 1.80
N ASP A 143 8.71 21.48 0.69
CA ASP A 143 9.24 22.83 0.47
C ASP A 143 8.74 23.84 1.52
N GLU A 144 7.42 23.81 1.82
CA GLU A 144 6.83 24.67 2.85
C GLU A 144 7.43 24.42 4.24
N ASP A 145 7.66 23.15 4.59
CA ASP A 145 8.19 22.78 5.91
C ASP A 145 9.69 23.13 6.02
N LEU A 146 10.46 23.02 4.95
CA LEU A 146 11.84 23.52 4.90
C LEU A 146 11.90 25.05 5.05
N GLU A 147 10.99 25.78 4.40
CA GLU A 147 10.91 27.25 4.54
C GLU A 147 10.57 27.69 5.96
N LYS A 148 9.58 27.04 6.60
CA LYS A 148 9.19 27.35 7.99
C LYS A 148 10.32 27.15 8.99
N ASN A 149 11.12 26.12 8.78
CA ASN A 149 12.25 25.78 9.64
C ASN A 149 13.51 26.59 9.32
N LYS A 150 13.43 27.57 8.40
CA LYS A 150 14.55 28.40 7.92
C LYS A 150 15.75 27.58 7.45
N CYS A 151 15.48 26.40 6.89
CA CYS A 151 16.51 25.55 6.31
C CYS A 151 17.09 26.20 5.04
N ASP A 152 18.38 26.09 4.85
CA ASP A 152 19.03 26.55 3.61
C ASP A 152 18.65 25.60 2.45
N LYS A 153 17.99 26.14 1.42
CA LYS A 153 17.56 25.35 0.23
C LYS A 153 18.69 24.97 -0.74
N LYS A 154 19.95 25.05 -0.31
CA LYS A 154 21.08 24.72 -1.19
C LYS A 154 21.11 23.27 -1.67
N VAL A 155 20.58 22.36 -0.85
CA VAL A 155 20.53 20.94 -1.19
C VAL A 155 19.25 20.66 -1.99
N LYS A 156 19.40 20.32 -3.27
CA LYS A 156 18.26 19.96 -4.13
C LYS A 156 17.55 18.72 -3.59
N LEU A 157 16.23 18.74 -3.60
CA LEU A 157 15.41 17.57 -3.26
C LEU A 157 15.65 16.44 -4.28
N LYS A 158 16.07 15.28 -3.77
CA LYS A 158 16.18 14.03 -4.53
C LYS A 158 14.91 13.20 -4.27
N LYS A 159 14.12 12.95 -5.32
CA LYS A 159 12.91 12.12 -5.22
C LYS A 159 13.21 10.70 -5.65
N ILE A 160 12.78 9.73 -4.86
CA ILE A 160 12.98 8.30 -5.08
C ILE A 160 11.63 7.60 -4.95
N GLY A 161 11.24 6.86 -5.99
CA GLY A 161 10.01 6.07 -5.98
C GLY A 161 10.22 4.70 -5.37
N LEU A 162 9.32 4.27 -4.49
CA LEU A 162 9.28 2.92 -3.92
C LEU A 162 7.89 2.32 -4.13
N GLY A 163 7.81 1.06 -4.51
CA GLY A 163 6.51 0.40 -4.67
C GLY A 163 6.58 -1.12 -4.65
N HIS A 164 5.52 -1.73 -4.16
CA HIS A 164 5.32 -3.17 -4.16
C HIS A 164 4.00 -3.50 -4.86
N SER A 165 3.96 -4.59 -5.62
CA SER A 165 2.75 -5.05 -6.29
C SER A 165 2.16 -3.97 -7.23
N LEU A 166 0.88 -3.64 -7.08
CA LEU A 166 0.22 -2.57 -7.82
C LEU A 166 0.84 -1.18 -7.54
N GLY A 167 1.31 -0.94 -6.31
CA GLY A 167 2.07 0.28 -5.99
C GLY A 167 3.35 0.39 -6.82
N GLY A 168 4.02 -0.75 -7.07
CA GLY A 168 5.15 -0.82 -7.99
C GLY A 168 4.78 -0.44 -9.42
N ASN A 169 3.61 -0.89 -9.91
CA ASN A 169 3.07 -0.46 -11.20
C ASN A 169 2.87 1.07 -11.27
N LEU A 170 2.25 1.66 -10.25
CA LEU A 170 1.98 3.10 -10.22
C LEU A 170 3.28 3.91 -10.29
N ILE A 171 4.26 3.61 -9.44
CA ILE A 171 5.54 4.31 -9.40
C ILE A 171 6.34 4.12 -10.69
N ALA A 172 6.40 2.90 -11.23
CA ALA A 172 7.07 2.64 -12.51
C ALA A 172 6.38 3.37 -13.66
N THR A 173 5.04 3.39 -13.67
CA THR A 173 4.27 4.13 -14.67
C THR A 173 4.49 5.63 -14.59
N ILE A 174 4.54 6.22 -13.39
CA ILE A 174 4.88 7.64 -13.20
C ILE A 174 6.28 7.90 -13.77
N GLN A 175 7.27 7.07 -13.44
CA GLN A 175 8.62 7.25 -13.97
C GLN A 175 8.67 7.19 -15.51
N LEU A 176 7.95 6.24 -16.12
CA LEU A 176 7.90 6.11 -17.57
C LEU A 176 7.30 7.35 -18.25
N THR A 177 6.27 7.95 -17.66
CA THR A 177 5.50 9.03 -18.28
C THR A 177 5.99 10.43 -17.92
N THR A 178 6.58 10.62 -16.72
CA THR A 178 6.93 11.97 -16.20
C THR A 178 8.40 12.18 -15.92
N LYS A 179 9.17 11.11 -15.65
CA LYS A 179 10.61 11.17 -15.27
C LYS A 179 10.85 11.94 -13.96
N GLU A 180 9.88 11.91 -13.04
CA GLU A 180 9.89 12.69 -11.80
C GLU A 180 10.90 12.19 -10.76
N TYR A 181 11.29 10.91 -10.83
CA TYR A 181 12.19 10.30 -9.85
C TYR A 181 13.61 10.18 -10.39
N GLU A 182 14.59 10.40 -9.51
CA GLU A 182 15.99 10.09 -9.86
C GLU A 182 16.23 8.58 -9.91
N GLN A 183 15.58 7.83 -9.01
CA GLN A 183 15.60 6.37 -8.96
C GLN A 183 14.23 5.83 -8.55
N VAL A 184 13.90 4.67 -9.06
CA VAL A 184 12.70 3.91 -8.72
C VAL A 184 13.11 2.50 -8.33
N TYR A 185 12.63 2.03 -7.18
CA TYR A 185 12.85 0.67 -6.70
C TYR A 185 11.51 -0.01 -6.48
N VAL A 186 11.25 -1.05 -7.23
CA VAL A 186 9.99 -1.80 -7.15
C VAL A 186 10.27 -3.26 -6.78
N ILE A 187 9.38 -3.80 -5.95
CA ILE A 187 9.48 -5.18 -5.47
C ILE A 187 8.23 -5.93 -5.92
N ASN A 188 8.41 -7.07 -6.59
CA ASN A 188 7.32 -7.90 -7.11
C ASN A 188 6.23 -7.06 -7.78
N ASP A 189 6.66 -6.09 -8.58
CA ASP A 189 5.79 -5.12 -9.21
C ASP A 189 4.88 -5.75 -10.28
N ALA A 190 3.65 -5.26 -10.36
CA ALA A 190 2.83 -5.50 -11.52
C ALA A 190 3.39 -4.69 -12.69
N PRO A 191 3.85 -5.35 -13.77
CA PRO A 191 4.47 -4.63 -14.87
C PRO A 191 3.46 -3.68 -15.54
N PRO A 192 3.86 -2.45 -15.96
CA PRO A 192 2.99 -1.55 -16.70
C PRO A 192 2.48 -2.17 -17.99
N SER A 193 1.17 -2.03 -18.24
CA SER A 193 0.54 -2.51 -19.46
C SER A 193 0.58 -1.44 -20.55
N TYR A 194 0.82 -1.81 -21.80
CA TYR A 194 0.75 -0.85 -22.92
C TYR A 194 -0.65 -0.28 -23.08
N TYR A 195 -1.67 -1.05 -22.74
CA TYR A 195 -3.06 -0.58 -22.78
C TYR A 195 -3.32 0.50 -21.73
N GLN A 196 -2.74 0.37 -20.56
CA GLN A 196 -2.74 1.39 -19.51
C GLN A 196 -1.98 2.64 -19.97
N LEU A 197 -0.76 2.47 -20.46
CA LEU A 197 0.10 3.56 -20.93
C LEU A 197 -0.57 4.34 -22.07
N ALA A 198 -1.19 3.69 -23.05
CA ALA A 198 -1.92 4.34 -24.12
C ALA A 198 -3.10 5.19 -23.64
N LYS A 199 -3.64 4.88 -22.47
CA LYS A 199 -4.75 5.67 -21.88
C LYS A 199 -4.27 6.87 -21.05
N ILE A 200 -3.06 6.84 -20.51
CA ILE A 200 -2.54 7.87 -19.60
C ILE A 200 -1.47 8.76 -20.24
N ASP A 201 -0.67 8.22 -21.14
CA ASP A 201 0.36 8.94 -21.89
C ASP A 201 -0.19 9.32 -23.28
N VAL A 202 -0.55 10.58 -23.40
CA VAL A 202 -1.19 11.11 -24.61
C VAL A 202 -0.22 11.10 -25.79
N ASP A 203 1.04 11.41 -25.56
CA ASP A 203 2.07 11.45 -26.62
C ASP A 203 2.35 10.03 -27.12
N PHE A 204 2.50 9.08 -26.22
CA PHE A 204 2.61 7.66 -26.58
C PHE A 204 1.43 7.18 -27.43
N TRP A 205 0.19 7.56 -27.05
CA TRP A 205 -1.00 7.18 -27.80
C TRP A 205 -1.02 7.76 -29.21
N TYR A 206 -0.68 9.03 -29.37
CA TYR A 206 -0.65 9.66 -30.68
C TYR A 206 0.42 9.06 -31.59
N ASP A 207 1.65 8.85 -31.09
CA ASP A 207 2.74 8.22 -31.84
C ASP A 207 2.39 6.79 -32.24
N LEU A 208 1.73 6.03 -31.34
CA LEU A 208 1.23 4.69 -31.64
C LEU A 208 0.14 4.72 -32.71
N ALA A 209 -0.82 5.62 -32.59
CA ALA A 209 -1.91 5.75 -33.54
C ALA A 209 -1.39 6.15 -34.95
N GLU A 210 -0.43 7.05 -35.04
CA GLU A 210 0.24 7.42 -36.28
C GLU A 210 1.00 6.22 -36.89
N ARG A 211 1.81 5.53 -36.07
CA ARG A 211 2.63 4.39 -36.50
C ARG A 211 1.80 3.26 -37.12
N PHE A 212 0.61 2.98 -36.53
CA PHE A 212 -0.23 1.85 -36.92
C PHE A 212 -1.50 2.28 -37.69
N ASN A 213 -1.56 3.55 -38.06
CA ASN A 213 -2.72 4.13 -38.81
C ASN A 213 -4.05 3.86 -38.09
N LEU A 214 -4.10 4.05 -36.79
CA LEU A 214 -5.31 3.92 -35.96
C LEU A 214 -6.06 5.24 -35.89
N ASN A 215 -7.36 5.16 -35.57
CA ASN A 215 -8.13 6.37 -35.28
C ASN A 215 -7.78 6.86 -33.85
N PRO A 216 -7.13 8.04 -33.70
CA PRO A 216 -6.67 8.53 -32.36
C PRO A 216 -7.85 8.86 -31.42
N LEU A 217 -9.08 9.00 -31.93
CA LEU A 217 -10.27 9.20 -31.10
C LEU A 217 -10.87 7.89 -30.58
N ASN A 218 -10.36 6.73 -31.02
CA ASN A 218 -10.88 5.43 -30.64
C ASN A 218 -9.79 4.59 -29.95
N TYR A 219 -9.63 4.72 -28.63
CA TYR A 219 -8.68 3.94 -27.85
C TYR A 219 -8.87 2.42 -27.99
N ASN A 220 -10.08 1.93 -28.22
CA ASN A 220 -10.34 0.51 -28.38
C ASN A 220 -9.69 -0.07 -29.66
N SER A 221 -9.26 0.78 -30.58
CA SER A 221 -8.53 0.34 -31.77
C SER A 221 -7.16 -0.29 -31.44
N ILE A 222 -6.57 -0.01 -30.27
CA ILE A 222 -5.33 -0.64 -29.82
C ILE A 222 -5.45 -2.17 -29.74
N TYR A 223 -6.63 -2.68 -29.39
CA TYR A 223 -6.88 -4.13 -29.33
C TYR A 223 -6.94 -4.79 -30.71
N THR A 224 -6.85 -4.03 -31.79
CA THR A 224 -6.71 -4.58 -33.16
C THR A 224 -5.27 -4.94 -33.51
N LEU A 225 -4.29 -4.43 -32.76
CA LEU A 225 -2.86 -4.66 -32.98
C LEU A 225 -2.43 -6.04 -32.46
N PRO A 226 -1.46 -6.69 -33.13
CA PRO A 226 -0.78 -7.83 -32.57
C PRO A 226 -0.03 -7.45 -31.28
N PRO A 227 -0.19 -8.17 -30.16
CA PRO A 227 0.48 -7.84 -28.92
C PRO A 227 2.00 -7.76 -29.01
N SER A 228 2.64 -8.55 -29.89
CA SER A 228 4.09 -8.50 -30.11
C SER A 228 4.57 -7.23 -30.78
N GLU A 229 3.83 -6.70 -31.75
CA GLU A 229 4.15 -5.44 -32.44
C GLU A 229 3.95 -4.26 -31.50
N LEU A 230 2.85 -4.27 -30.72
CA LEU A 230 2.58 -3.28 -29.70
C LEU A 230 3.70 -3.25 -28.63
N LYS A 231 4.17 -4.43 -28.19
CA LYS A 231 5.29 -4.55 -27.27
C LYS A 231 6.55 -3.90 -27.84
N ALA A 232 6.94 -4.28 -29.04
CA ALA A 232 8.15 -3.77 -29.68
C ALA A 232 8.13 -2.25 -29.82
N PHE A 233 6.99 -1.68 -30.21
CA PHE A 233 6.82 -0.23 -30.31
C PHE A 233 6.92 0.45 -28.94
N ALA A 234 6.21 -0.06 -27.92
CA ALA A 234 6.17 0.56 -26.59
C ALA A 234 7.56 0.53 -25.92
N GLU A 235 8.27 -0.59 -26.00
CA GLU A 235 9.62 -0.68 -25.46
C GLU A 235 10.60 0.26 -26.18
N GLU A 236 10.53 0.37 -27.51
CA GLU A 236 11.34 1.32 -28.27
C GLU A 236 11.02 2.77 -27.90
N TYR A 237 9.75 3.11 -27.74
CA TYR A 237 9.30 4.45 -27.37
C TYR A 237 9.85 4.87 -26.00
N TYR A 238 9.60 4.07 -24.95
CA TYR A 238 10.02 4.43 -23.60
C TYR A 238 11.53 4.32 -23.37
N LYS A 239 12.24 3.36 -23.99
CA LYS A 239 13.71 3.27 -23.91
C LYS A 239 14.44 4.50 -24.47
N LYS A 240 13.82 5.22 -25.40
CA LYS A 240 14.33 6.51 -25.88
C LYS A 240 14.09 7.66 -24.91
N GLN A 241 13.07 7.53 -24.06
CA GLN A 241 12.59 8.59 -23.18
C GLN A 241 13.25 8.60 -21.81
N ILE A 242 13.59 7.44 -21.26
CA ILE A 242 14.11 7.29 -19.90
C ILE A 242 15.48 6.60 -19.89
N ASP A 243 16.28 6.87 -18.84
CA ASP A 243 17.44 6.04 -18.52
C ASP A 243 16.97 4.76 -17.86
N GLU A 244 17.15 3.60 -18.52
CA GLU A 244 16.78 2.29 -17.99
C GLU A 244 17.40 2.02 -16.59
N ARG A 245 18.54 2.65 -16.27
CA ARG A 245 19.21 2.53 -14.97
C ARG A 245 18.49 3.26 -13.85
N SER A 246 17.45 4.04 -14.16
CA SER A 246 16.62 4.71 -13.14
C SER A 246 15.53 3.83 -12.57
N ILE A 247 15.26 2.63 -13.13
CA ILE A 247 14.26 1.71 -12.64
C ILE A 247 14.92 0.39 -12.25
N HIS A 248 14.68 -0.04 -11.01
CA HIS A 248 15.23 -1.26 -10.44
C HIS A 248 14.10 -2.17 -9.95
N HIS A 249 14.06 -3.37 -10.51
CA HIS A 249 13.10 -4.40 -10.11
C HIS A 249 13.80 -5.45 -9.24
N LEU A 250 13.27 -5.70 -8.06
CA LEU A 250 13.59 -6.85 -7.23
C LEU A 250 12.42 -7.82 -7.28
N THR A 251 12.62 -9.00 -7.83
CA THR A 251 11.53 -9.90 -8.17
C THR A 251 11.79 -11.29 -7.63
N ALA A 252 10.81 -11.86 -6.94
CA ALA A 252 10.85 -13.27 -6.58
C ALA A 252 10.67 -14.14 -7.83
N GLN A 253 11.51 -15.16 -7.99
CA GLN A 253 11.47 -16.07 -9.14
C GLN A 253 10.11 -16.77 -9.26
N GLU A 254 9.49 -17.04 -8.13
CA GLU A 254 8.24 -17.78 -7.98
C GLU A 254 7.01 -16.88 -8.09
N ASP A 255 7.19 -15.56 -8.08
CA ASP A 255 6.09 -14.61 -8.15
C ASP A 255 5.31 -14.73 -9.47
N LEU A 256 3.99 -14.78 -9.38
CA LEU A 256 3.10 -14.88 -10.55
C LEU A 256 3.17 -13.62 -11.42
N LEU A 257 3.39 -12.45 -10.86
CA LEU A 257 3.57 -11.20 -11.63
C LEU A 257 4.88 -11.25 -12.43
N TYR A 258 5.90 -11.91 -11.92
CA TYR A 258 7.11 -12.18 -12.68
C TYR A 258 6.84 -13.05 -13.91
N ALA A 259 5.94 -14.02 -13.79
CA ALA A 259 5.58 -14.88 -14.91
C ALA A 259 4.98 -14.10 -16.10
N VAL A 260 4.30 -12.98 -15.83
CA VAL A 260 3.71 -12.12 -16.86
C VAL A 260 4.60 -10.95 -17.26
N SER A 261 5.66 -10.63 -16.48
CA SER A 261 6.57 -9.52 -16.81
C SER A 261 7.32 -9.81 -18.12
N GLY A 262 7.38 -8.82 -19.01
CA GLY A 262 7.98 -8.95 -20.33
C GLY A 262 7.21 -9.85 -21.31
N VAL A 263 6.07 -10.41 -20.90
CA VAL A 263 5.16 -11.10 -21.79
C VAL A 263 4.32 -10.09 -22.56
N ARG A 264 3.76 -10.54 -23.67
CA ARG A 264 2.91 -9.73 -24.58
C ARG A 264 1.80 -9.02 -23.80
N GLY A 265 1.74 -7.71 -23.92
CA GLY A 265 0.81 -6.85 -23.17
C GLY A 265 1.49 -6.01 -22.06
N PHE A 266 2.71 -6.37 -21.66
CA PHE A 266 3.44 -5.71 -20.58
C PHE A 266 4.83 -5.25 -20.99
N ILE A 267 5.21 -4.10 -20.44
CA ILE A 267 6.55 -3.53 -20.63
C ILE A 267 7.52 -4.09 -19.58
N ASP A 268 8.78 -4.29 -19.98
CA ASP A 268 9.87 -4.70 -19.08
C ASP A 268 11.06 -3.78 -19.34
N ILE A 269 11.09 -2.62 -18.65
CA ILE A 269 12.12 -1.61 -18.78
C ILE A 269 12.75 -1.37 -17.41
N GLY A 270 14.06 -1.41 -17.35
CA GLY A 270 14.83 -1.24 -16.14
C GLY A 270 15.78 -2.42 -15.89
N SER A 271 16.51 -2.36 -14.80
CA SER A 271 17.37 -3.45 -14.34
C SER A 271 16.57 -4.38 -13.42
N ARG A 272 16.63 -5.70 -13.67
CA ARG A 272 15.90 -6.69 -12.86
C ARG A 272 16.85 -7.62 -12.14
N ARG A 273 16.71 -7.68 -10.82
CA ARG A 273 17.34 -8.69 -9.98
C ARG A 273 16.29 -9.72 -9.54
N VAL A 274 16.53 -10.98 -9.90
CA VAL A 274 15.67 -12.09 -9.51
C VAL A 274 16.26 -12.78 -8.28
N ILE A 275 15.40 -13.06 -7.28
CA ILE A 275 15.75 -13.78 -6.07
C ILE A 275 14.91 -15.05 -5.95
N ASP A 276 15.50 -16.10 -5.40
CA ASP A 276 14.84 -17.36 -5.09
C ASP A 276 14.26 -17.28 -3.66
N THR A 277 12.93 -17.28 -3.54
CA THR A 277 12.23 -17.29 -2.26
C THR A 277 11.93 -18.72 -1.78
N ASN A 278 11.79 -19.68 -2.70
CA ASN A 278 11.48 -21.07 -2.39
C ASN A 278 12.19 -22.03 -3.35
N LYS A 279 13.24 -22.69 -2.88
CA LYS A 279 14.08 -23.62 -3.65
C LYS A 279 13.32 -24.84 -4.21
N ASP A 280 12.17 -25.16 -3.63
CA ASP A 280 11.37 -26.32 -4.02
C ASP A 280 10.33 -25.96 -5.09
N PHE A 281 10.31 -24.72 -5.57
CA PHE A 281 9.36 -24.23 -6.56
C PHE A 281 10.07 -23.65 -7.79
N THR A 282 9.60 -24.04 -8.98
CA THR A 282 10.14 -23.56 -10.26
C THR A 282 9.27 -22.46 -10.85
N SER A 283 9.87 -21.44 -11.46
CA SER A 283 9.15 -20.35 -12.12
C SER A 283 8.18 -20.85 -13.19
N ILE A 284 6.98 -20.24 -13.21
CA ILE A 284 5.95 -20.51 -14.23
C ILE A 284 6.04 -19.56 -15.44
N LYS A 285 7.09 -18.71 -15.52
CA LYS A 285 7.26 -17.67 -16.55
C LYS A 285 7.15 -18.23 -17.98
N ASP A 286 7.69 -19.41 -18.22
CA ASP A 286 7.71 -20.03 -19.57
C ASP A 286 6.35 -20.53 -20.04
N LEU A 287 5.36 -20.65 -19.14
CA LEU A 287 4.02 -21.11 -19.49
C LEU A 287 3.25 -20.10 -20.33
N VAL A 288 3.28 -18.84 -19.91
CA VAL A 288 2.52 -17.75 -20.57
C VAL A 288 3.08 -17.46 -21.96
N SER A 289 4.37 -17.69 -22.18
CA SER A 289 5.02 -17.49 -23.48
C SER A 289 4.53 -18.46 -24.57
N LYS A 290 3.94 -19.60 -24.19
CA LYS A 290 3.45 -20.65 -25.12
C LYS A 290 2.07 -20.36 -25.71
N ILE A 291 1.31 -19.43 -25.14
CA ILE A 291 -0.01 -19.06 -25.66
C ILE A 291 0.15 -18.17 -26.91
N SER A 292 -0.65 -18.38 -27.97
CA SER A 292 -0.56 -17.56 -29.18
C SER A 292 -1.07 -16.13 -28.95
N ASP A 293 -0.51 -15.12 -29.66
CA ASP A 293 -0.96 -13.73 -29.61
C ASP A 293 -2.46 -13.55 -29.83
N LYS A 294 -3.02 -14.34 -30.75
CA LYS A 294 -4.44 -14.34 -31.07
C LYS A 294 -5.30 -14.79 -29.89
N ASP A 295 -4.84 -15.81 -29.18
CA ASP A 295 -5.59 -16.39 -28.06
C ASP A 295 -5.43 -15.51 -26.81
N VAL A 296 -4.22 -14.99 -26.51
CA VAL A 296 -4.00 -14.00 -25.44
C VAL A 296 -4.91 -12.80 -25.63
N ARG A 297 -4.96 -12.24 -26.82
CA ARG A 297 -5.82 -11.12 -27.16
C ARG A 297 -7.30 -11.41 -26.96
N ALA A 298 -7.75 -12.57 -27.44
CA ALA A 298 -9.16 -12.95 -27.29
C ALA A 298 -9.56 -13.09 -25.81
N ILE A 299 -8.69 -13.67 -24.98
CA ILE A 299 -8.90 -13.79 -23.52
C ILE A 299 -8.93 -12.41 -22.88
N GLN A 300 -7.97 -11.52 -23.20
CA GLN A 300 -7.91 -10.15 -22.66
C GLN A 300 -9.17 -9.35 -22.97
N VAL A 301 -9.59 -9.32 -24.24
CA VAL A 301 -10.80 -8.61 -24.66
C VAL A 301 -12.05 -9.15 -23.96
N TYR A 302 -12.12 -10.46 -23.78
CA TYR A 302 -13.26 -11.08 -23.09
C TYR A 302 -13.31 -10.74 -21.60
N LEU A 303 -12.19 -10.87 -20.90
CA LEU A 303 -12.11 -10.61 -19.47
C LEU A 303 -12.31 -9.14 -19.12
N SER A 304 -11.90 -8.22 -20.02
CA SER A 304 -12.08 -6.77 -19.80
C SER A 304 -13.53 -6.34 -19.60
N GLN A 305 -14.46 -7.13 -20.08
CA GLN A 305 -15.89 -6.81 -20.01
C GLN A 305 -16.50 -7.08 -18.62
N TYR A 306 -15.81 -7.85 -17.77
CA TYR A 306 -16.36 -8.33 -16.50
C TYR A 306 -15.67 -7.76 -15.25
N SER A 307 -14.69 -6.87 -15.42
CA SER A 307 -13.94 -6.31 -14.29
C SER A 307 -14.81 -5.57 -13.27
N ASP A 308 -15.73 -4.74 -13.76
CA ASP A 308 -16.60 -3.94 -12.91
C ASP A 308 -17.61 -4.82 -12.14
N VAL A 309 -18.10 -5.87 -12.80
CA VAL A 309 -19.08 -6.80 -12.20
C VAL A 309 -18.50 -7.58 -11.04
N TYR A 310 -17.22 -7.98 -11.16
CA TYR A 310 -16.54 -8.69 -10.08
C TYR A 310 -16.34 -7.82 -8.84
N ASN A 311 -15.91 -6.60 -9.04
CA ASN A 311 -15.70 -5.64 -7.94
C ASN A 311 -17.00 -5.34 -7.18
N GLU A 312 -18.15 -5.34 -7.88
CA GLU A 312 -19.45 -5.05 -7.26
C GLU A 312 -20.17 -6.27 -6.68
N LYS A 313 -20.06 -7.46 -7.31
CA LYS A 313 -20.95 -8.61 -7.05
C LYS A 313 -20.21 -9.93 -6.79
N GLY A 314 -18.88 -9.95 -6.83
CA GLY A 314 -18.09 -11.15 -6.64
C GLY A 314 -18.30 -12.23 -7.70
N PHE A 315 -17.97 -13.48 -7.36
CA PHE A 315 -17.98 -14.61 -8.30
C PHE A 315 -19.38 -14.95 -8.85
N ASP A 316 -20.40 -14.90 -8.03
CA ASP A 316 -21.80 -15.17 -8.46
C ASP A 316 -22.26 -14.11 -9.46
N GLY A 317 -21.87 -12.87 -9.28
CA GLY A 317 -22.09 -11.79 -10.24
C GLY A 317 -21.41 -12.06 -11.58
N ILE A 318 -20.20 -12.64 -11.59
CA ILE A 318 -19.51 -13.04 -12.82
C ILE A 318 -20.28 -14.15 -13.55
N VAL A 319 -20.72 -15.19 -12.85
CA VAL A 319 -21.49 -16.29 -13.48
C VAL A 319 -22.74 -15.73 -14.16
N GLN A 320 -23.47 -14.87 -13.50
CA GLN A 320 -24.64 -14.19 -14.09
C GLN A 320 -24.22 -13.29 -15.27
N ALA A 321 -23.15 -12.54 -15.14
CA ALA A 321 -22.65 -11.63 -16.18
C ALA A 321 -22.17 -12.38 -17.43
N MET A 322 -21.48 -13.53 -17.25
CA MET A 322 -20.95 -14.35 -18.33
C MET A 322 -22.00 -15.19 -19.02
N THR A 323 -22.98 -15.71 -18.28
CA THR A 323 -24.01 -16.63 -18.82
C THR A 323 -25.33 -15.92 -19.10
N GLY A 324 -25.62 -14.81 -18.44
CA GLY A 324 -26.92 -14.17 -18.39
C GLY A 324 -27.94 -14.91 -17.51
N VAL A 325 -27.53 -15.96 -16.79
CA VAL A 325 -28.43 -16.81 -15.98
C VAL A 325 -28.50 -16.28 -14.55
N ASP A 326 -29.67 -15.86 -14.11
CA ASP A 326 -29.98 -15.53 -12.73
C ASP A 326 -30.49 -16.80 -12.02
N ILE A 327 -29.55 -17.50 -11.36
CA ILE A 327 -29.84 -18.76 -10.64
C ILE A 327 -30.85 -18.52 -9.52
N ALA A 328 -30.68 -17.45 -8.73
CA ALA A 328 -31.58 -17.13 -7.63
C ALA A 328 -33.01 -16.87 -8.09
N PHE A 329 -33.17 -16.18 -9.23
CA PHE A 329 -34.47 -15.99 -9.84
C PHE A 329 -35.10 -17.33 -10.24
N ILE A 330 -34.37 -18.23 -10.91
CA ILE A 330 -34.89 -19.54 -11.33
C ILE A 330 -35.25 -20.40 -10.13
N GLU A 331 -34.43 -20.41 -9.09
CA GLU A 331 -34.69 -21.14 -7.85
C GLU A 331 -35.95 -20.63 -7.13
N SER A 332 -36.21 -19.32 -7.15
CA SER A 332 -37.42 -18.74 -6.59
C SER A 332 -38.68 -19.28 -7.22
N LEU A 333 -38.61 -19.69 -8.51
CA LEU A 333 -39.77 -20.28 -9.21
C LEU A 333 -40.13 -21.69 -8.72
N GLN A 334 -39.22 -22.42 -8.11
CA GLN A 334 -39.49 -23.76 -7.58
C GLN A 334 -40.42 -23.75 -6.34
N GLY A 335 -40.40 -22.66 -5.56
CA GLY A 335 -41.24 -22.50 -4.37
C GLY A 335 -42.65 -22.02 -4.65
N TYR A 336 -42.98 -21.68 -5.90
CA TYR A 336 -44.28 -21.11 -6.24
C TYR A 336 -45.34 -22.21 -6.46
N ASP A 337 -46.48 -22.03 -5.85
CA ASP A 337 -47.68 -22.81 -6.18
C ASP A 337 -48.39 -22.25 -7.45
N SER A 338 -49.46 -22.91 -7.87
CA SER A 338 -50.19 -22.49 -9.08
C SER A 338 -50.83 -21.11 -8.94
N MET A 339 -51.12 -20.65 -7.72
CA MET A 339 -51.67 -19.31 -7.47
C MET A 339 -50.58 -18.25 -7.42
N ASP A 340 -49.40 -18.57 -6.87
CA ASP A 340 -48.22 -17.67 -6.90
C ASP A 340 -47.79 -17.35 -8.31
N TYR A 341 -47.80 -18.33 -9.20
CA TYR A 341 -47.51 -18.10 -10.63
C TYR A 341 -48.51 -17.14 -11.27
N VAL A 342 -49.77 -17.18 -10.84
CA VAL A 342 -50.82 -16.26 -11.33
C VAL A 342 -50.59 -14.83 -10.84
N TRP A 343 -50.34 -14.69 -9.53
CA TRP A 343 -50.18 -13.37 -8.91
C TRP A 343 -48.90 -12.67 -9.33
N HIS A 344 -47.84 -13.41 -9.60
CA HIS A 344 -46.53 -12.88 -9.98
C HIS A 344 -46.21 -12.99 -11.51
N ALA A 345 -47.20 -13.36 -12.32
CA ALA A 345 -46.98 -13.64 -13.74
C ALA A 345 -46.31 -12.52 -14.50
N GLY A 346 -46.65 -11.26 -14.23
CA GLY A 346 -46.07 -10.09 -14.89
C GLY A 346 -44.56 -9.95 -14.59
N ASP A 347 -44.16 -10.09 -13.35
CA ASP A 347 -42.75 -9.98 -12.91
C ASP A 347 -41.94 -11.16 -13.43
N ILE A 348 -42.49 -12.38 -13.36
CA ILE A 348 -41.85 -13.61 -13.84
C ILE A 348 -41.56 -13.50 -15.33
N VAL A 349 -42.58 -13.09 -16.11
CA VAL A 349 -42.45 -12.94 -17.57
C VAL A 349 -41.44 -11.86 -17.92
N SER A 350 -41.46 -10.72 -17.24
CA SER A 350 -40.51 -9.63 -17.48
C SER A 350 -39.06 -10.09 -17.20
N LYS A 351 -38.81 -10.67 -16.02
CA LYS A 351 -37.47 -11.15 -15.63
C LYS A 351 -36.99 -12.29 -16.52
N ALA A 352 -37.85 -13.25 -16.85
CA ALA A 352 -37.52 -14.37 -17.72
C ALA A 352 -37.17 -13.91 -19.14
N ASN A 353 -37.95 -12.97 -19.73
CA ASN A 353 -37.65 -12.44 -21.06
C ASN A 353 -36.33 -11.66 -21.06
N HIS A 354 -36.06 -10.83 -20.04
CA HIS A 354 -34.82 -10.11 -19.93
C HIS A 354 -33.63 -11.08 -19.83
N MET A 355 -33.73 -12.10 -18.97
CA MET A 355 -32.71 -13.14 -18.82
C MET A 355 -32.47 -13.89 -20.14
N LEU A 356 -33.50 -14.30 -20.84
CA LEU A 356 -33.37 -15.00 -22.12
C LEU A 356 -32.71 -14.12 -23.21
N ASP A 357 -33.06 -12.81 -23.27
CA ASP A 357 -32.41 -11.89 -24.21
C ASP A 357 -30.94 -11.67 -23.90
N ASP A 358 -30.57 -11.57 -22.62
CA ASP A 358 -29.18 -11.51 -22.18
C ASP A 358 -28.42 -12.78 -22.57
N MET A 359 -28.98 -13.95 -22.30
CA MET A 359 -28.35 -15.23 -22.60
C MET A 359 -28.11 -15.43 -24.10
N LYS A 360 -29.01 -14.95 -24.96
CA LYS A 360 -28.85 -15.04 -26.42
C LYS A 360 -27.59 -14.33 -26.92
N VAL A 361 -27.15 -13.30 -26.23
CA VAL A 361 -25.92 -12.55 -26.56
C VAL A 361 -24.70 -13.21 -25.88
N LYS A 362 -24.80 -13.53 -24.61
CA LYS A 362 -23.65 -13.94 -23.76
C LYS A 362 -23.21 -15.39 -24.00
N ILE A 363 -24.15 -16.33 -24.19
CA ILE A 363 -23.80 -17.76 -24.34
C ILE A 363 -22.94 -18.05 -25.61
N PRO A 364 -23.22 -17.47 -26.79
CA PRO A 364 -22.34 -17.69 -27.95
C PRO A 364 -20.92 -17.16 -27.72
N GLU A 365 -20.76 -16.05 -27.00
CA GLU A 365 -19.45 -15.49 -26.68
C GLU A 365 -18.71 -16.36 -25.66
N LEU A 366 -19.37 -16.80 -24.60
CA LEU A 366 -18.83 -17.73 -23.63
C LEU A 366 -18.36 -19.03 -24.30
N MET A 367 -19.15 -19.60 -25.21
CA MET A 367 -18.79 -20.81 -25.94
C MET A 367 -17.51 -20.65 -26.75
N LYS A 368 -17.35 -19.51 -27.43
CA LYS A 368 -16.11 -19.20 -28.18
C LYS A 368 -14.89 -19.14 -27.25
N ASN A 369 -15.03 -18.54 -26.09
CA ASN A 369 -13.92 -18.34 -25.14
C ASN A 369 -13.58 -19.62 -24.38
N VAL A 370 -14.56 -20.45 -24.04
CA VAL A 370 -14.32 -21.81 -23.48
C VAL A 370 -13.58 -22.69 -24.51
N ALA A 371 -13.90 -22.60 -25.79
CA ALA A 371 -13.16 -23.32 -26.84
C ALA A 371 -11.69 -22.85 -26.97
N ILE A 372 -11.42 -21.53 -26.84
CA ILE A 372 -10.06 -20.97 -26.84
C ILE A 372 -9.31 -21.46 -25.59
N LEU A 373 -9.95 -21.43 -24.42
CA LEU A 373 -9.37 -21.93 -23.19
C LEU A 373 -8.99 -23.42 -23.31
N TYR A 374 -9.93 -24.26 -23.77
CA TYR A 374 -9.70 -25.70 -23.94
C TYR A 374 -8.51 -26.00 -24.88
N LYS A 375 -8.40 -25.26 -25.98
CA LYS A 375 -7.29 -25.40 -26.94
C LYS A 375 -5.92 -25.15 -26.29
N ASN A 376 -5.83 -24.19 -25.36
CA ASN A 376 -4.57 -23.80 -24.72
C ASN A 376 -4.27 -24.57 -23.43
N LEU A 377 -5.27 -25.24 -22.83
CA LEU A 377 -5.08 -25.97 -21.58
C LEU A 377 -4.15 -27.17 -21.73
N ASP A 378 -4.24 -27.93 -22.80
CA ASP A 378 -3.43 -29.14 -22.96
C ASP A 378 -1.91 -28.86 -22.96
N PRO A 379 -1.36 -27.92 -23.73
CA PRO A 379 0.05 -27.56 -23.64
C PRO A 379 0.43 -26.93 -22.26
N ILE A 380 -0.44 -26.15 -21.65
CA ILE A 380 -0.19 -25.56 -20.32
C ILE A 380 -0.09 -26.66 -19.26
N PHE A 381 -1.07 -27.57 -19.22
CA PHE A 381 -1.06 -28.66 -18.25
C PHE A 381 0.06 -29.68 -18.53
N SER A 382 0.55 -29.83 -19.78
CA SER A 382 1.74 -30.63 -20.05
C SER A 382 2.97 -30.13 -19.32
N VAL A 383 3.15 -28.81 -19.26
CA VAL A 383 4.28 -28.24 -18.51
C VAL A 383 4.08 -28.40 -17.00
N PHE A 384 2.87 -28.27 -16.48
CA PHE A 384 2.61 -28.56 -15.06
C PHE A 384 2.88 -30.02 -14.71
N VAL A 385 2.64 -30.95 -15.63
CA VAL A 385 3.03 -32.35 -15.46
C VAL A 385 4.55 -32.53 -15.47
N GLU A 386 5.27 -31.87 -16.38
CA GLU A 386 6.74 -31.89 -16.44
C GLU A 386 7.35 -31.30 -15.13
N LEU A 387 6.74 -30.30 -14.56
CA LEU A 387 7.16 -29.67 -13.30
C LEU A 387 6.69 -30.47 -12.05
N GLY A 388 5.89 -31.50 -12.20
CA GLY A 388 5.40 -32.32 -11.09
C GLY A 388 4.25 -31.70 -10.26
N TYR A 389 3.63 -30.64 -10.73
CA TYR A 389 2.49 -29.99 -10.03
C TYR A 389 1.14 -30.62 -10.34
N VAL A 390 1.06 -31.39 -11.41
CA VAL A 390 -0.13 -32.11 -11.84
C VAL A 390 0.30 -33.51 -12.32
N THR A 391 -0.45 -34.53 -11.94
CA THR A 391 -0.24 -35.88 -12.49
C THR A 391 -0.85 -36.00 -13.88
N PRO A 392 -0.42 -36.95 -14.71
CA PRO A 392 -1.06 -37.21 -15.99
C PRO A 392 -2.55 -37.54 -15.88
N GLU A 393 -2.96 -38.21 -14.79
CA GLU A 393 -4.36 -38.53 -14.49
C GLU A 393 -5.18 -37.30 -14.15
N GLU A 394 -4.65 -36.44 -13.31
CA GLU A 394 -5.28 -35.12 -12.96
C GLU A 394 -5.43 -34.26 -14.21
N LYS A 395 -4.38 -34.15 -15.05
CA LYS A 395 -4.45 -33.45 -16.33
C LYS A 395 -5.60 -34.02 -17.20
N LYS A 396 -5.68 -35.31 -17.33
CA LYS A 396 -6.74 -35.99 -18.14
C LYS A 396 -8.14 -35.65 -17.59
N THR A 397 -8.30 -35.67 -16.27
CA THR A 397 -9.56 -35.32 -15.62
C THR A 397 -9.93 -33.86 -15.89
N VAL A 398 -9.03 -32.92 -15.67
CA VAL A 398 -9.26 -31.50 -15.94
C VAL A 398 -9.66 -31.23 -17.38
N LEU A 399 -8.92 -31.80 -18.35
CA LEU A 399 -9.26 -31.64 -19.76
C LEU A 399 -10.63 -32.25 -20.10
N SER A 400 -11.00 -33.38 -19.46
CA SER A 400 -12.33 -33.99 -19.62
C SER A 400 -13.44 -33.10 -19.07
N GLU A 401 -13.23 -32.48 -17.89
CA GLU A 401 -14.22 -31.64 -17.27
C GLU A 401 -14.39 -30.31 -18.03
N VAL A 402 -13.32 -29.68 -18.52
CA VAL A 402 -13.42 -28.49 -19.38
C VAL A 402 -14.13 -28.81 -20.69
N LYS A 403 -13.91 -29.99 -21.28
CA LYS A 403 -14.67 -30.43 -22.42
C LYS A 403 -16.15 -30.69 -22.08
N GLY A 404 -16.42 -31.12 -20.85
CA GLY A 404 -17.78 -31.25 -20.30
C GLY A 404 -18.45 -29.88 -20.22
N ILE A 405 -17.75 -28.84 -19.74
CA ILE A 405 -18.24 -27.45 -19.69
C ILE A 405 -18.57 -26.96 -21.10
N GLU A 406 -17.70 -27.17 -22.08
CA GLU A 406 -17.97 -26.82 -23.48
C GLU A 406 -19.28 -27.45 -23.99
N LYS A 407 -19.52 -28.74 -23.68
CA LYS A 407 -20.75 -29.42 -24.04
C LYS A 407 -21.99 -28.89 -23.32
N ASP A 408 -21.86 -28.54 -22.04
CA ASP A 408 -22.98 -27.99 -21.25
C ASP A 408 -23.33 -26.57 -21.77
N VAL A 409 -22.35 -25.74 -22.08
CA VAL A 409 -22.58 -24.43 -22.73
C VAL A 409 -23.24 -24.60 -24.11
N ALA A 410 -22.78 -25.56 -24.93
CA ALA A 410 -23.41 -25.87 -26.20
C ALA A 410 -24.87 -26.36 -26.03
N SER A 411 -25.14 -27.14 -24.96
CA SER A 411 -26.51 -27.58 -24.64
C SER A 411 -27.40 -26.43 -24.25
N ILE A 412 -26.91 -25.47 -23.45
CA ILE A 412 -27.61 -24.22 -23.12
C ILE A 412 -27.92 -23.46 -24.41
N GLN A 413 -26.95 -23.34 -25.31
CA GLN A 413 -27.18 -22.67 -26.60
C GLN A 413 -28.26 -23.37 -27.44
N GLN A 414 -28.31 -24.72 -27.44
CA GLN A 414 -29.38 -25.44 -28.14
C GLN A 414 -30.76 -25.20 -27.51
N LEU A 415 -30.84 -25.17 -26.16
CA LEU A 415 -32.05 -24.86 -25.45
C LEU A 415 -32.53 -23.44 -25.78
N LEU A 416 -31.63 -22.46 -25.82
CA LEU A 416 -31.91 -21.11 -26.22
C LEU A 416 -32.40 -21.00 -27.69
N ARG A 417 -31.83 -21.79 -28.60
CA ARG A 417 -32.30 -21.80 -30.00
C ARG A 417 -33.74 -22.32 -30.13
N LYS A 418 -34.13 -23.28 -29.29
CA LYS A 418 -35.53 -23.72 -29.25
C LYS A 418 -36.48 -22.65 -28.74
N THR A 419 -36.00 -21.74 -27.88
CA THR A 419 -36.78 -20.63 -27.31
C THR A 419 -36.58 -19.32 -28.06
N TRP A 420 -35.77 -19.28 -29.14
CA TRP A 420 -35.38 -18.04 -29.85
C TRP A 420 -36.58 -17.19 -30.33
N ASN A 421 -37.67 -17.86 -30.72
CA ASN A 421 -38.91 -17.21 -31.16
C ASN A 421 -39.93 -17.08 -30.03
N TRP A 422 -39.61 -17.52 -28.82
CA TRP A 422 -40.53 -17.47 -27.71
C TRP A 422 -40.30 -16.18 -26.91
N ARG A 423 -41.32 -15.35 -26.89
CA ARG A 423 -41.47 -14.36 -25.85
C ARG A 423 -42.50 -14.91 -24.88
N MET A 424 -42.15 -15.05 -23.60
CA MET A 424 -43.15 -15.34 -22.61
C MET A 424 -44.18 -14.24 -22.61
N ALA A 425 -45.46 -14.58 -22.82
CA ALA A 425 -46.56 -13.67 -22.77
C ALA A 425 -47.32 -13.90 -21.45
N ILE A 426 -47.95 -12.85 -20.93
CA ILE A 426 -48.79 -12.95 -19.75
C ILE A 426 -50.02 -13.78 -20.11
N PRO A 427 -50.27 -14.96 -19.48
CA PRO A 427 -51.33 -15.87 -19.90
C PRO A 427 -52.77 -15.39 -19.58
N PHE A 428 -52.98 -14.14 -19.13
CA PHE A 428 -54.20 -13.73 -18.44
C PHE A 428 -55.01 -12.66 -19.15
N LEU A 429 -54.75 -12.35 -20.39
CA LEU A 429 -55.66 -11.44 -21.14
C LEU A 429 -56.87 -12.15 -21.79
N THR A 430 -56.89 -13.52 -21.76
CA THR A 430 -58.04 -14.29 -22.24
C THR A 430 -58.16 -15.61 -21.43
N PRO A 431 -59.23 -15.85 -20.69
CA PRO A 431 -59.32 -16.96 -19.69
C PRO A 431 -59.63 -18.34 -20.30
N LEU A 432 -59.39 -18.63 -21.54
CA LEU A 432 -59.89 -19.88 -22.17
C LEU A 432 -58.94 -20.62 -23.13
N VAL A 433 -57.61 -20.33 -23.13
CA VAL A 433 -56.74 -21.08 -24.04
C VAL A 433 -55.77 -21.95 -23.25
N THR A 434 -56.06 -23.25 -23.23
CA THR A 434 -55.23 -24.32 -22.65
C THR A 434 -53.80 -24.37 -23.26
N ASP A 435 -53.63 -23.94 -24.49
CA ASP A 435 -52.36 -23.94 -25.20
C ASP A 435 -51.35 -22.91 -24.63
N ASP A 436 -51.78 -21.77 -24.13
CA ASP A 436 -50.90 -20.74 -23.56
C ASP A 436 -50.32 -21.18 -22.22
N ILE A 437 -51.07 -21.91 -21.42
CA ILE A 437 -50.62 -22.48 -20.14
C ILE A 437 -49.61 -23.62 -20.37
N LEU A 438 -49.80 -24.42 -21.43
CA LEU A 438 -48.87 -25.49 -21.82
C LEU A 438 -47.55 -24.92 -22.35
N GLN A 439 -47.58 -23.87 -23.14
CA GLN A 439 -46.38 -23.15 -23.62
C GLN A 439 -45.63 -22.50 -22.44
N TRP A 440 -46.36 -21.95 -21.49
CA TRP A 440 -45.76 -21.32 -20.31
C TRP A 440 -45.04 -22.35 -19.39
N LYS A 441 -45.66 -23.50 -19.13
CA LYS A 441 -45.06 -24.61 -18.45
C LYS A 441 -43.79 -25.11 -19.20
N ALA A 442 -43.86 -25.28 -20.49
CA ALA A 442 -42.73 -25.69 -21.32
C ALA A 442 -41.58 -24.66 -21.28
N SER A 443 -41.89 -23.39 -21.22
CA SER A 443 -40.87 -22.32 -21.11
C SER A 443 -40.19 -22.32 -19.74
N ILE A 444 -40.94 -22.51 -18.65
CA ILE A 444 -40.39 -22.63 -17.29
C ILE A 444 -39.50 -23.88 -17.20
N GLU A 445 -39.94 -24.99 -17.80
CA GLU A 445 -39.16 -26.23 -17.82
C GLU A 445 -37.84 -26.06 -18.55
N VAL A 446 -37.77 -25.27 -19.63
CA VAL A 446 -36.53 -24.90 -20.29
C VAL A 446 -35.61 -24.06 -19.38
N LEU A 447 -36.14 -23.14 -18.61
CA LEU A 447 -35.36 -22.38 -17.63
C LEU A 447 -34.73 -23.29 -16.57
N PHE A 448 -35.49 -24.27 -16.06
CA PHE A 448 -34.94 -25.27 -15.15
C PHE A 448 -33.86 -26.13 -15.79
N GLN A 449 -34.03 -26.56 -17.06
CA GLN A 449 -32.99 -27.30 -17.79
C GLN A 449 -31.73 -26.45 -17.98
N ILE A 450 -31.86 -25.14 -18.25
CA ILE A 450 -30.72 -24.23 -18.34
C ILE A 450 -30.03 -24.08 -16.99
N ARG A 451 -30.78 -23.88 -15.91
CA ARG A 451 -30.22 -23.85 -14.54
C ARG A 451 -29.45 -25.12 -14.23
N ASP A 452 -30.02 -26.30 -14.52
CA ASP A 452 -29.37 -27.58 -14.25
C ASP A 452 -28.05 -27.70 -15.02
N LYS A 453 -27.98 -27.19 -16.24
CA LYS A 453 -26.73 -27.11 -17.02
C LYS A 453 -25.71 -26.17 -16.40
N VAL A 454 -26.13 -25.03 -15.85
CA VAL A 454 -25.24 -24.12 -15.13
C VAL A 454 -24.74 -24.77 -13.84
N LEU A 455 -25.60 -25.47 -13.11
CA LEU A 455 -25.18 -26.25 -11.94
C LEU A 455 -24.22 -27.40 -12.30
N ASP A 456 -24.40 -28.06 -13.46
CA ASP A 456 -23.46 -29.04 -13.96
C ASP A 456 -22.09 -28.38 -14.24
N ILE A 457 -22.04 -27.20 -14.82
CA ILE A 457 -20.80 -26.42 -15.04
C ILE A 457 -20.13 -26.13 -13.68
N LEU A 458 -20.87 -25.68 -12.68
CA LEU A 458 -20.33 -25.39 -11.35
C LEU A 458 -19.75 -26.66 -10.69
N LYS A 459 -20.42 -27.80 -10.80
CA LYS A 459 -19.89 -29.09 -10.32
C LYS A 459 -18.62 -29.49 -11.02
N ARG A 460 -18.51 -29.28 -12.35
CA ARG A 460 -17.28 -29.56 -13.12
C ARG A 460 -16.14 -28.65 -12.69
N LEU A 461 -16.42 -27.38 -12.41
CA LEU A 461 -15.43 -26.46 -11.86
C LEU A 461 -14.92 -26.93 -10.49
N GLN A 462 -15.82 -27.45 -9.64
CA GLN A 462 -15.42 -28.05 -8.36
C GLN A 462 -14.52 -29.30 -8.57
N ILE A 463 -14.86 -30.19 -9.49
CA ILE A 463 -14.03 -31.37 -9.82
C ILE A 463 -12.65 -30.91 -10.33
N ILE A 464 -12.59 -29.89 -11.18
CA ILE A 464 -11.33 -29.29 -11.63
C ILE A 464 -10.53 -28.78 -10.43
N GLN A 465 -11.18 -28.06 -9.52
CA GLN A 465 -10.56 -27.55 -8.31
C GLN A 465 -9.98 -28.68 -7.43
N GLU A 466 -10.73 -29.77 -7.22
CA GLU A 466 -10.28 -30.92 -6.42
C GLU A 466 -9.09 -31.65 -7.07
N ASN A 467 -9.07 -31.75 -8.41
CA ASN A 467 -7.98 -32.40 -9.15
C ASN A 467 -6.80 -31.49 -9.48
N THR A 468 -6.81 -30.27 -8.98
CA THR A 468 -5.71 -29.31 -9.12
C THR A 468 -5.13 -28.87 -7.78
N ALA A 469 -5.29 -29.69 -6.72
CA ALA A 469 -4.86 -29.35 -5.37
C ALA A 469 -3.36 -29.01 -5.27
N ASN A 470 -2.49 -29.77 -5.97
CA ASN A 470 -1.06 -29.49 -6.02
C ASN A 470 -0.77 -28.21 -6.82
N LEU A 471 -1.51 -27.96 -7.90
CA LEU A 471 -1.43 -26.70 -8.65
C LEU A 471 -1.90 -25.54 -7.82
N GLN A 472 -2.97 -25.69 -7.03
CA GLN A 472 -3.41 -24.67 -6.07
C GLN A 472 -2.33 -24.39 -5.02
N LYS A 473 -1.67 -25.44 -4.51
CA LYS A 473 -0.52 -25.27 -3.61
C LYS A 473 0.61 -24.50 -4.29
N ALA A 474 0.91 -24.80 -5.55
CA ALA A 474 1.90 -24.07 -6.34
C ALA A 474 1.47 -22.59 -6.54
N ILE A 475 0.20 -22.32 -6.83
CA ILE A 475 -0.34 -20.97 -6.90
C ILE A 475 -0.23 -20.27 -5.54
N THR A 476 -0.58 -20.94 -4.44
CA THR A 476 -0.42 -20.40 -3.09
C THR A 476 1.04 -20.05 -2.80
N MET A 477 1.99 -20.93 -3.13
CA MET A 477 3.43 -20.66 -2.99
C MET A 477 3.88 -19.46 -3.84
N SER A 478 3.33 -19.33 -5.06
CA SER A 478 3.62 -18.21 -5.95
C SER A 478 3.10 -16.90 -5.39
N VAL A 479 1.99 -16.95 -4.71
CA VAL A 479 1.38 -15.82 -4.03
C VAL A 479 2.12 -15.47 -2.75
N ASP A 480 2.48 -16.46 -1.94
CA ASP A 480 3.33 -16.22 -0.76
C ASP A 480 4.64 -15.54 -1.20
N ALA A 481 5.26 -16.01 -2.30
CA ALA A 481 6.45 -15.41 -2.89
C ALA A 481 6.25 -13.95 -3.33
N HIS A 482 5.00 -13.55 -3.62
CA HIS A 482 4.66 -12.16 -3.94
C HIS A 482 4.80 -11.23 -2.74
N THR A 483 4.61 -11.73 -1.51
CA THR A 483 4.58 -10.89 -0.31
C THR A 483 5.95 -10.29 0.03
N LEU A 484 5.95 -9.06 0.57
CA LEU A 484 7.17 -8.43 1.08
C LEU A 484 7.86 -9.27 2.15
N ASN A 485 7.10 -10.01 2.98
CA ASN A 485 7.65 -10.85 4.03
C ASN A 485 8.52 -11.98 3.48
N GLU A 486 8.11 -12.65 2.41
CA GLU A 486 8.92 -13.70 1.77
C GLU A 486 10.16 -13.10 1.09
N VAL A 487 10.03 -11.96 0.42
CA VAL A 487 11.17 -11.22 -0.16
C VAL A 487 12.17 -10.83 0.93
N ILE A 488 11.71 -10.24 2.05
CA ILE A 488 12.55 -9.87 3.19
C ILE A 488 13.24 -11.11 3.75
N THR A 489 12.52 -12.22 3.90
CA THR A 489 13.06 -13.49 4.39
C THR A 489 14.15 -14.03 3.45
N ALA A 490 13.94 -14.01 2.14
CA ALA A 490 14.92 -14.45 1.16
C ALA A 490 16.20 -13.56 1.18
N LEU A 491 16.03 -12.25 1.22
CA LEU A 491 17.13 -11.29 1.36
C LEU A 491 17.90 -11.49 2.68
N ALA A 492 17.21 -11.76 3.77
CA ALA A 492 17.80 -12.02 5.08
C ALA A 492 18.62 -13.32 5.09
N ARG A 493 18.11 -14.40 4.48
CA ARG A 493 18.83 -15.66 4.35
C ARG A 493 20.20 -15.49 3.68
N SER A 494 20.28 -14.63 2.66
CA SER A 494 21.55 -14.34 1.98
C SER A 494 22.58 -13.67 2.89
N LYS A 495 22.14 -13.03 3.98
CA LYS A 495 22.97 -12.37 5.00
C LYS A 495 23.12 -13.19 6.29
N GLY A 496 22.62 -14.43 6.34
CA GLY A 496 22.61 -15.25 7.54
C GLY A 496 21.71 -14.74 8.67
N ARG A 497 20.70 -13.93 8.32
CA ARG A 497 19.73 -13.34 9.24
C ARG A 497 18.38 -14.05 9.15
N THR A 498 17.60 -13.96 10.23
CA THR A 498 16.24 -14.53 10.29
C THR A 498 15.32 -13.52 10.95
N TYR A 499 14.10 -13.42 10.43
CA TYR A 499 13.03 -12.66 11.07
C TYR A 499 11.97 -13.63 11.62
N ASP A 500 11.32 -13.24 12.72
CA ASP A 500 10.14 -13.95 13.20
C ASP A 500 8.87 -13.49 12.46
N GLU A 501 7.73 -14.11 12.78
CA GLU A 501 6.42 -13.78 12.21
C GLU A 501 5.97 -12.32 12.44
N TYR A 502 6.57 -11.63 13.41
CA TYR A 502 6.32 -10.22 13.71
C TYR A 502 7.33 -9.28 13.03
N GLY A 503 8.19 -9.80 12.14
CA GLY A 503 9.24 -9.03 11.50
C GLY A 503 10.38 -8.60 12.42
N ASN A 504 10.54 -9.25 13.59
CA ASN A 504 11.65 -8.99 14.48
C ASN A 504 12.92 -9.72 14.00
N LEU A 505 14.04 -9.02 14.01
CA LEU A 505 15.33 -9.59 13.70
C LEU A 505 15.77 -10.53 14.82
N ILE A 506 15.87 -11.81 14.49
CA ILE A 506 16.33 -12.87 15.40
C ILE A 506 17.72 -13.30 14.99
N PHE A 507 18.63 -13.20 15.92
CA PHE A 507 19.98 -13.74 15.77
C PHE A 507 20.05 -15.14 16.36
N ILE A 508 20.55 -16.10 15.57
CA ILE A 508 20.67 -17.49 15.99
C ILE A 508 22.14 -17.87 15.98
N LYS A 509 22.67 -18.25 17.16
CA LYS A 509 24.02 -18.75 17.30
C LYS A 509 24.01 -20.16 17.87
N LYS A 510 24.63 -21.11 17.16
CA LYS A 510 24.85 -22.48 17.68
C LYS A 510 26.15 -22.53 18.41
N VAL A 511 26.12 -22.97 19.67
CA VAL A 511 27.28 -23.20 20.52
C VAL A 511 27.23 -24.67 21.00
N GLY A 512 27.93 -25.55 20.28
CA GLY A 512 27.83 -27.01 20.48
C GLY A 512 26.42 -27.50 20.08
N GLU A 513 25.76 -28.21 21.01
CA GLU A 513 24.39 -28.72 20.86
C GLU A 513 23.32 -27.67 21.26
N HIS A 514 23.72 -26.53 21.80
CA HIS A 514 22.80 -25.48 22.22
C HIS A 514 22.62 -24.39 21.16
N GLU A 515 21.38 -23.99 20.96
CA GLU A 515 21.02 -22.89 20.11
C GLU A 515 20.65 -21.68 20.97
N ILE A 516 21.36 -20.56 20.79
CA ILE A 516 21.07 -19.28 21.43
C ILE A 516 20.29 -18.44 20.42
N ARG A 517 19.07 -18.04 20.78
CA ARG A 517 18.24 -17.11 20.02
C ARG A 517 18.18 -15.78 20.74
N MET A 518 18.51 -14.69 20.05
CA MET A 518 18.46 -13.33 20.56
C MET A 518 17.55 -12.48 19.67
N ASN A 519 16.52 -11.89 20.28
CA ASN A 519 15.65 -10.94 19.61
C ASN A 519 16.28 -9.54 19.66
N LEU A 520 16.95 -9.15 18.58
CA LEU A 520 17.61 -7.85 18.46
C LEU A 520 16.62 -6.71 18.36
N SER A 521 15.48 -6.92 17.71
CA SER A 521 14.43 -5.89 17.61
C SER A 521 13.90 -5.47 18.97
N SER A 522 13.74 -6.42 19.90
CA SER A 522 13.34 -6.10 21.28
C SER A 522 14.37 -5.23 21.99
N ALA A 523 15.65 -5.55 21.82
CA ALA A 523 16.72 -4.77 22.42
C ALA A 523 16.81 -3.34 21.82
N VAL A 524 16.64 -3.18 20.52
CA VAL A 524 16.56 -1.86 19.85
C VAL A 524 15.35 -1.07 20.33
N ARG A 525 14.19 -1.70 20.52
CA ARG A 525 12.99 -1.03 21.09
C ARG A 525 13.24 -0.54 22.51
N ILE A 526 13.91 -1.32 23.36
CA ILE A 526 14.28 -0.91 24.72
C ILE A 526 15.20 0.31 24.66
N TYR A 527 16.21 0.30 23.79
CA TYR A 527 17.10 1.43 23.56
C TYR A 527 16.32 2.71 23.15
N GLN A 528 15.47 2.60 22.14
CA GLN A 528 14.65 3.74 21.66
C GLN A 528 13.70 4.26 22.74
N LYS A 529 13.04 3.35 23.48
CA LYS A 529 12.15 3.76 24.59
C LYS A 529 12.92 4.44 25.72
N GLY A 530 14.12 3.96 26.00
CA GLY A 530 15.02 4.60 26.97
C GLY A 530 15.40 6.02 26.56
N LEU A 531 15.77 6.24 25.29
CA LEU A 531 16.04 7.58 24.76
C LEU A 531 14.82 8.50 24.90
N GLN A 532 13.65 8.04 24.46
CA GLN A 532 12.41 8.82 24.57
C GLN A 532 12.13 9.26 26.01
N ILE A 533 12.24 8.33 26.98
CA ILE A 533 12.03 8.63 28.39
C ILE A 533 13.02 9.68 28.90
N LEU A 534 14.28 9.64 28.46
CA LEU A 534 15.29 10.63 28.87
C LEU A 534 15.01 12.00 28.26
N GLU A 535 14.61 12.07 26.98
CA GLU A 535 14.21 13.31 26.32
C GLU A 535 12.99 13.94 27.00
N GLU A 536 11.96 13.15 27.32
CA GLU A 536 10.78 13.58 28.06
C GLU A 536 11.16 14.13 29.46
N LYS A 537 12.04 13.45 30.20
CA LYS A 537 12.51 13.90 31.50
C LYS A 537 13.32 15.20 31.42
N GLU A 538 14.16 15.36 30.40
CA GLU A 538 14.89 16.62 30.18
C GLU A 538 13.96 17.78 29.89
N ALA A 539 12.94 17.56 29.03
CA ALA A 539 11.95 18.58 28.71
C ALA A 539 11.16 19.03 29.97
N VAL A 540 10.71 18.05 30.78
CA VAL A 540 10.01 18.34 32.02
C VAL A 540 10.92 19.06 33.02
N LEU A 541 12.17 18.65 33.15
CA LEU A 541 13.11 19.34 34.03
C LEU A 541 13.38 20.79 33.60
N HIS A 542 13.51 21.00 32.28
CA HIS A 542 13.67 22.34 31.71
C HIS A 542 12.44 23.20 32.01
N GLU A 543 11.22 22.71 31.80
CA GLU A 543 9.98 23.40 32.11
C GLU A 543 9.86 23.73 33.60
N MET A 544 10.21 22.77 34.49
CA MET A 544 10.21 23.00 35.93
C MET A 544 11.19 24.09 36.35
N LYS A 545 12.40 24.14 35.77
CA LYS A 545 13.37 25.22 36.04
C LYS A 545 12.86 26.57 35.57
N GLN A 546 12.28 26.61 34.37
CA GLN A 546 11.72 27.84 33.81
C GLN A 546 10.56 28.36 34.67
N ARG A 547 9.59 27.51 35.05
CA ARG A 547 8.48 27.90 35.93
C ARG A 547 8.96 28.34 37.30
N TYR A 548 9.96 27.67 37.89
CA TYR A 548 10.53 28.09 39.14
C TYR A 548 11.12 29.50 39.04
N PHE A 549 11.84 29.82 37.98
CA PHE A 549 12.41 31.14 37.77
C PHE A 549 11.32 32.17 37.53
N ASP A 550 10.41 31.93 36.61
CA ASP A 550 9.40 32.92 36.19
C ASP A 550 8.34 33.18 37.29
N GLU A 551 7.81 32.11 37.87
CA GLU A 551 6.67 32.20 38.79
C GLU A 551 7.09 32.44 40.27
N TYR A 552 8.29 32.10 40.63
CA TYR A 552 8.75 32.23 42.00
C TYR A 552 9.81 33.33 42.18
N VAL A 553 10.87 33.32 41.39
CA VAL A 553 12.00 34.27 41.56
C VAL A 553 11.65 35.62 40.93
N GLU A 554 11.26 35.66 39.67
CA GLU A 554 11.01 36.91 38.93
C GLU A 554 9.73 37.57 39.38
N ASP A 555 8.64 36.83 39.65
CA ASP A 555 7.41 37.40 40.17
C ASP A 555 7.60 38.03 41.55
N PHE A 556 8.35 37.38 42.46
CA PHE A 556 8.66 37.94 43.75
C PHE A 556 9.39 39.30 43.61
N GLU A 557 10.44 39.35 42.82
CA GLU A 557 11.19 40.58 42.58
C GLU A 557 10.36 41.68 41.90
N MET A 558 9.47 41.30 41.00
CA MET A 558 8.53 42.22 40.36
C MET A 558 7.51 42.79 41.36
N GLN A 559 6.92 41.94 42.19
CA GLN A 559 5.99 42.40 43.24
C GLN A 559 6.66 43.30 44.29
N LYS A 560 7.87 42.93 44.67
CA LYS A 560 8.70 43.73 45.57
C LYS A 560 8.97 45.12 44.98
N ARG A 561 9.39 45.22 43.71
CA ARG A 561 9.59 46.51 43.03
C ARG A 561 8.31 47.34 42.93
N LYS A 562 7.17 46.73 42.65
CA LYS A 562 5.86 47.39 42.61
C LYS A 562 5.50 47.95 43.97
N LEU A 563 5.72 47.17 45.04
CA LEU A 563 5.43 47.59 46.40
C LEU A 563 6.37 48.72 46.84
N MET A 564 7.67 48.61 46.59
CA MET A 564 8.64 49.66 46.87
C MET A 564 8.30 50.98 46.16
N LYS A 565 7.95 50.91 44.87
CA LYS A 565 7.53 52.08 44.11
C LYS A 565 6.26 52.72 44.68
N LYS A 566 5.31 51.92 45.17
CA LYS A 566 4.09 52.46 45.83
C LYS A 566 4.41 53.11 47.15
N ILE A 567 5.32 52.52 47.94
CA ILE A 567 5.79 53.10 49.19
C ILE A 567 6.49 54.45 48.91
N GLU A 568 7.37 54.49 47.93
CA GLU A 568 8.07 55.69 47.51
C GLU A 568 7.09 56.80 47.07
N ASP A 569 6.05 56.49 46.32
CA ASP A 569 5.00 57.43 45.92
C ASP A 569 4.20 57.93 47.14
N MET A 570 3.92 57.06 48.11
CA MET A 570 3.25 57.51 49.37
C MET A 570 4.10 58.46 50.17
N GLU A 571 5.42 58.23 50.24
CA GLU A 571 6.34 59.10 50.96
C GLU A 571 6.56 60.46 50.28
N GLN A 572 6.63 60.41 48.90
CA GLN A 572 6.78 61.67 48.11
C GLN A 572 5.50 62.49 48.00
N ASN A 573 4.34 61.86 47.99
CA ASN A 573 3.04 62.51 47.80
C ASN A 573 2.07 62.18 48.93
N PRO A 574 2.40 62.49 50.22
CA PRO A 574 1.58 62.06 51.34
C PRO A 574 0.16 62.65 51.33
N TRP A 575 -0.04 63.81 50.73
CA TRP A 575 -1.35 64.47 50.63
C TRP A 575 -2.33 63.61 49.73
N ALA A 576 -1.87 62.91 48.73
CA ALA A 576 -2.70 62.06 47.89
C ALA A 576 -3.25 60.85 48.69
N TYR A 577 -2.62 60.49 49.77
CA TYR A 577 -3.00 59.41 50.67
C TYR A 577 -3.72 59.85 51.93
N GLN A 578 -4.31 61.07 51.91
CA GLN A 578 -5.06 61.72 53.02
C GLN A 578 -6.14 60.77 53.58
N HIS A 579 -6.73 59.91 52.73
CA HIS A 579 -7.74 58.93 53.12
C HIS A 579 -7.23 57.87 54.14
N LEU A 580 -5.95 57.73 54.32
CA LEU A 580 -5.37 56.82 55.33
C LEU A 580 -5.57 57.30 56.75
N LEU A 581 -5.87 58.61 56.96
CA LEU A 581 -6.23 59.13 58.23
C LEU A 581 -7.63 58.73 58.72
N GLY A 582 -8.38 57.96 57.89
CA GLY A 582 -9.73 57.50 58.21
C GLY A 582 -10.75 58.62 58.30
N HIS A 583 -11.82 58.39 59.03
CA HIS A 583 -12.87 59.37 59.27
C HIS A 583 -12.51 60.33 60.44
N PHE A 584 -11.28 60.82 60.42
CA PHE A 584 -11.06 62.06 61.20
C PHE A 584 -11.86 63.18 60.51
N THR A 585 -13.09 63.17 60.84
CA THR A 585 -14.03 64.15 60.40
C THR A 585 -13.58 65.49 60.95
N TYR A 586 -13.66 66.44 60.09
CA TYR A 586 -13.60 67.86 60.38
C TYR A 586 -14.28 68.15 61.69
N ASP A 587 -13.48 68.33 62.72
CA ASP A 587 -13.96 69.20 63.81
C ASP A 587 -13.95 70.60 63.23
N ALA A 588 -15.01 71.39 63.44
CA ALA A 588 -15.33 72.59 62.67
C ALA A 588 -14.20 73.66 62.61
N ASP A 589 -13.17 73.52 63.41
CA ASP A 589 -12.07 74.49 63.51
C ASP A 589 -10.66 73.92 63.19
N GLN A 590 -10.50 72.65 62.82
CA GLN A 590 -9.18 72.10 62.52
C GLN A 590 -9.21 71.10 61.32
N VAL A 591 -8.38 71.41 60.32
CA VAL A 591 -8.12 70.53 59.17
C VAL A 591 -6.83 69.73 59.39
N TYR A 592 -6.93 68.43 59.57
CA TYR A 592 -5.77 67.59 59.67
C TYR A 592 -5.26 67.24 58.26
N VAL A 593 -4.00 67.53 57.98
CA VAL A 593 -3.35 67.29 56.69
C VAL A 593 -2.22 66.32 56.90
N LEU A 594 -2.23 65.19 56.16
CA LEU A 594 -1.13 64.25 56.14
C LEU A 594 0.06 64.92 55.45
N ARG A 595 1.08 65.29 56.22
CA ARG A 595 2.26 66.02 55.71
C ARG A 595 3.45 65.08 55.43
N ARG A 596 3.49 63.93 56.08
CA ARG A 596 4.59 62.99 55.95
C ARG A 596 4.05 61.57 56.12
N ILE A 597 4.50 60.66 55.28
CA ILE A 597 4.40 59.24 55.43
C ILE A 597 5.84 58.75 55.50
N ASP A 598 6.12 57.88 56.43
CA ASP A 598 7.44 57.31 56.63
C ASP A 598 7.20 55.81 56.88
N VAL A 599 7.51 55.00 55.90
CA VAL A 599 7.24 53.58 55.92
C VAL A 599 8.56 52.82 56.23
N HIS A 600 8.67 52.29 57.43
CA HIS A 600 9.85 51.57 57.88
C HIS A 600 9.72 50.08 57.67
N GLU A 601 9.01 49.65 56.60
CA GLU A 601 8.84 48.27 56.29
C GLU A 601 10.12 47.65 55.69
N PHE A 602 10.55 46.58 56.22
CA PHE A 602 11.62 45.74 55.67
C PHE A 602 10.97 44.57 54.92
N ILE A 603 11.14 44.52 53.62
CA ILE A 603 10.70 43.40 52.79
C ILE A 603 11.86 42.37 52.76
N PRO A 604 11.74 41.27 53.48
CA PRO A 604 12.82 40.29 53.53
C PRO A 604 13.10 39.74 52.15
N PRO A 605 14.32 39.35 51.85
CA PRO A 605 14.63 38.57 50.65
C PRO A 605 13.91 37.22 50.69
N LEU A 606 13.84 36.55 49.54
CA LEU A 606 13.40 35.13 49.49
C LEU A 606 14.17 34.31 50.49
N ASP A 607 13.49 33.43 51.20
CA ASP A 607 14.13 32.49 52.14
C ASP A 607 15.19 31.65 51.39
N PRO A 608 16.47 31.75 51.72
CA PRO A 608 17.54 31.04 51.00
C PRO A 608 17.41 29.51 51.08
N MET A 609 16.62 29.01 52.01
CA MET A 609 16.35 27.56 52.09
C MET A 609 15.52 27.04 50.93
N ILE A 610 14.59 27.84 50.42
CA ILE A 610 13.69 27.42 49.29
C ILE A 610 14.48 27.28 47.97
N PRO A 611 15.25 28.30 47.51
CA PRO A 611 16.14 28.10 46.34
C PRO A 611 17.07 26.91 46.50
N HIS A 612 17.66 26.69 47.68
CA HIS A 612 18.55 25.58 47.92
C HIS A 612 17.87 24.20 47.77
N ILE A 613 16.61 24.09 48.21
CA ILE A 613 15.83 22.84 48.00
C ILE A 613 15.61 22.58 46.50
N PHE A 614 15.17 23.62 45.72
CA PHE A 614 14.96 23.47 44.29
C PHE A 614 16.26 23.17 43.54
N GLU A 615 17.35 23.85 43.82
CA GLU A 615 18.66 23.58 43.23
C GLU A 615 19.14 22.15 43.51
N THR A 616 18.95 21.67 44.74
CA THR A 616 19.28 20.31 45.10
C THR A 616 18.44 19.30 44.35
N MET A 617 17.16 19.54 44.21
CA MET A 617 16.23 18.72 43.46
C MET A 617 16.60 18.68 41.97
N PHE A 618 16.87 19.84 41.38
CA PHE A 618 17.26 19.94 39.96
C PHE A 618 18.59 19.20 39.72
N SER A 619 19.59 19.39 40.58
CA SER A 619 20.86 18.70 40.47
C SER A 619 20.72 17.18 40.59
N TYR A 620 19.80 16.70 41.43
CA TYR A 620 19.49 15.26 41.54
C TYR A 620 18.92 14.72 40.25
N TYR A 621 17.93 15.38 39.64
CA TYR A 621 17.34 14.95 38.38
C TYR A 621 18.31 15.04 37.19
N GLU A 622 19.18 16.07 37.16
CA GLU A 622 20.26 16.15 36.16
C GLU A 622 21.23 14.97 36.27
N LEU A 623 21.60 14.59 37.46
CA LEU A 623 22.46 13.43 37.68
C LEU A 623 21.81 12.12 37.25
N GLU A 624 20.51 11.95 37.54
CA GLU A 624 19.78 10.74 37.16
C GLU A 624 19.61 10.65 35.59
N ILE A 625 19.32 11.79 34.93
CA ILE A 625 19.29 11.85 33.50
C ILE A 625 20.64 11.57 32.87
N SER A 626 21.73 12.11 33.43
CA SER A 626 23.11 11.84 32.98
C SER A 626 23.46 10.39 33.07
N LYS A 627 23.19 9.71 34.21
CA LYS A 627 23.39 8.27 34.37
C LYS A 627 22.58 7.45 33.38
N GLY A 628 21.32 7.87 33.13
CA GLY A 628 20.47 7.26 32.10
C GLY A 628 21.10 7.36 30.72
N LYS A 629 21.62 8.51 30.34
CA LYS A 629 22.35 8.73 29.09
C LYS A 629 23.59 7.86 28.94
N GLU A 630 24.39 7.71 29.99
CA GLU A 630 25.54 6.81 30.01
C GLU A 630 25.14 5.35 29.78
N LEU A 631 24.06 4.89 30.42
CA LEU A 631 23.53 3.55 30.21
C LEU A 631 23.10 3.34 28.76
N ILE A 632 22.32 4.27 28.22
CA ILE A 632 21.85 4.23 26.82
C ILE A 632 23.04 4.28 25.83
N ALA A 633 24.06 5.08 26.09
CA ALA A 633 25.27 5.12 25.28
C ALA A 633 26.03 3.78 25.31
N THR A 634 26.07 3.11 26.46
CA THR A 634 26.68 1.77 26.60
C THR A 634 25.90 0.73 25.79
N ILE A 635 24.57 0.76 25.85
CA ILE A 635 23.70 -0.12 25.03
C ILE A 635 23.96 0.15 23.53
N LYS A 636 23.99 1.42 23.11
CA LYS A 636 24.30 1.80 21.72
C LYS A 636 25.64 1.24 21.25
N LYS A 637 26.68 1.42 22.04
CA LYS A 637 28.03 0.91 21.72
C LYS A 637 28.03 -0.61 21.57
N SER A 638 27.30 -1.32 22.42
CA SER A 638 27.20 -2.79 22.34
C SER A 638 26.51 -3.25 21.04
N PHE A 639 25.51 -2.50 20.54
CA PHE A 639 24.92 -2.77 19.24
C PHE A 639 25.89 -2.50 18.08
N GLU A 640 26.56 -1.34 18.11
CA GLU A 640 27.53 -0.97 17.08
C GLU A 640 28.63 -2.03 16.96
N GLU A 641 29.22 -2.45 18.06
CA GLU A 641 30.24 -3.52 18.11
C GLU A 641 29.69 -4.85 17.59
N PHE A 642 28.43 -5.20 17.92
CA PHE A 642 27.81 -6.43 17.44
C PHE A 642 27.62 -6.40 15.92
N PHE A 643 27.11 -5.29 15.36
CA PHE A 643 26.89 -5.15 13.91
C PHE A 643 28.20 -5.04 13.12
N GLU A 644 29.24 -4.43 13.68
CA GLU A 644 30.58 -4.44 13.06
C GLU A 644 31.14 -5.86 12.94
N GLN A 645 30.95 -6.69 13.95
CA GLN A 645 31.33 -8.11 13.91
C GLN A 645 30.51 -8.88 12.86
N ASP A 646 29.20 -8.63 12.76
CA ASP A 646 28.31 -9.26 11.79
C ASP A 646 28.68 -8.84 10.35
N GLN A 647 28.95 -7.56 10.10
CA GLN A 647 29.42 -7.07 8.79
C GLN A 647 30.75 -7.70 8.38
N ASN A 648 31.66 -7.91 9.32
CA ASN A 648 32.94 -8.56 9.01
C ASN A 648 32.75 -10.04 8.68
N VAL A 649 31.83 -10.73 9.34
CA VAL A 649 31.44 -12.11 8.99
C VAL A 649 30.79 -12.18 7.62
N SER A 650 29.87 -11.26 7.31
CA SER A 650 29.22 -11.17 5.98
C SER A 650 30.24 -10.94 4.85
N LYS A 651 31.20 -10.02 5.04
CA LYS A 651 32.26 -9.77 4.05
C LYS A 651 33.16 -10.99 3.81
N ILE A 652 33.39 -11.83 4.81
CA ILE A 652 34.13 -13.08 4.67
C ILE A 652 33.37 -14.10 3.82
N PHE A 653 32.04 -14.10 3.89
CA PHE A 653 31.20 -14.97 3.07
C PHE A 653 31.09 -14.43 1.62
N ASP A 654 30.99 -13.13 1.41
CA ASP A 654 30.96 -12.51 0.08
C ASP A 654 32.28 -12.76 -0.71
N LEU A 655 33.42 -12.87 -0.02
CA LEU A 655 34.70 -13.23 -0.64
C LEU A 655 34.82 -14.70 -1.04
N ARG A 656 33.90 -15.59 -0.61
CA ARG A 656 33.92 -17.02 -0.97
C ARG A 656 33.02 -17.36 -2.17
N TYR A 657 32.19 -16.43 -2.64
CA TYR A 657 31.27 -16.60 -3.76
C TYR A 657 31.50 -15.59 -4.90
N GLY A 658 32.62 -14.91 -4.90
CA GLY A 658 33.09 -14.06 -6.00
C GLY A 658 33.91 -14.83 -7.03
#